data_49c4d7d7e6d6e82360da8fc504edc696
#
_entry.id   49c4d7d7e6d6e82360da8fc504edc696
#
_cell.length_a   1.000
_cell.length_b   1.000
_cell.length_c   1.000
_cell.angle_alpha   90.00
_cell.angle_beta   90.00
_cell.angle_gamma   90.00
#
_symmetry.space_group_name_H-M   'P 1'
#
loop_
_entity.id
_entity.type
_entity.pdbx_description
1 polymer ?
#
loop_
_entity_poly.entity_id
_entity_poly.type
_entity_poly.pdbx_seq_one_letter_code
_entity_poly.pdbx_strand_id
1 'polypeptide(L)'
;MANSKRKLPTKANISDSNTTLDKETTSPAEKTKTDHISDSKKDCTLINSFFRHGLGHDLENFKSVTNFSRWLERPVDGAALGIFRMLYGAAMLIDIAEERGGGQLDVRFGEPLHCHFPLINGMRALDYPLMGCVYLCMWLGAWGIMLGYRFRVSCLAFLVPYWYIFLLDKPTWNNHSYLFGLVGTLLLFTQAEAYCSLDNWLHPRKDPCIPYWNYFLIKFQFFVLYMYAGLKKFSLEWLSGYAMSNLSQHWVFAPFRQMLDPELIDLLIVHWFTAFFDLSIAFFMTLEKTRLLVTPFMISFHLMNSRLFVIGMFPWVCLAEVPLFFSFDWPRRLWASKSQLQSSDPKQPGILSRLSTCLILGYCALQLFLPYSHFITKGYNNWTNGLYGYSWDMMVHSYDTLQTSIQVVDNESRQVHNLNPFAFTEYDRWTKYADMAVQYAKCIEENLKVAQHPAIGSNISIYFDIWCSMNGRFQQRSFDPRVDLLKAKWSPFEVTSWSLPLLTELNHMRPKLRTIETEVLAWNNYSDVVFVADFPGLTLTNFISPDLINCTLTILEGNVRYSNEQDPEVYFLTAGKSICLDSNITHLVTTIGQKPASYLFTYTNKTMLEQGMESMDEKAGTDTEERPLLPLWHEFQQRVSNYQQFLGHIGNCLLYLIYDVPIPLAVRERD
;
A
#
# COMPACT_ATOMS: atom_id res chain seq x y z
N MET A 1 -61.81 29.10 -35.72
CA MET A 1 -61.94 29.37 -37.17
C MET A 1 -60.82 28.52 -37.82
N ALA A 2 -61.16 27.36 -38.29
CA ALA A 2 -61.46 26.97 -39.66
C ALA A 2 -60.16 26.95 -40.51
N ASN A 3 -59.74 25.96 -41.22
CA ASN A 3 -60.26 24.76 -41.88
C ASN A 3 -59.09 23.96 -42.38
N SER A 4 -59.00 22.64 -42.18
CA SER A 4 -59.53 21.55 -43.06
C SER A 4 -58.87 21.40 -44.43
N LYS A 5 -58.29 20.23 -44.70
CA LYS A 5 -58.64 19.21 -45.72
C LYS A 5 -57.54 18.15 -45.90
N ARG A 6 -57.79 16.97 -45.46
CA ARG A 6 -57.96 15.63 -46.07
C ARG A 6 -57.82 15.55 -47.59
N LYS A 7 -57.07 14.54 -48.05
CA LYS A 7 -57.43 13.58 -49.12
C LYS A 7 -56.52 12.31 -49.09
N LEU A 8 -57.14 11.17 -48.86
CA LEU A 8 -56.93 9.85 -49.46
C LEU A 8 -58.01 9.69 -50.56
N PRO A 9 -58.10 8.61 -51.38
CA PRO A 9 -57.33 7.40 -51.66
C PRO A 9 -57.30 7.03 -53.17
N THR A 10 -56.80 5.83 -53.58
CA THR A 10 -57.45 4.80 -54.41
C THR A 10 -56.40 3.77 -54.88
N LYS A 11 -56.52 2.47 -54.52
CA LYS A 11 -57.11 1.27 -55.16
C LYS A 11 -56.63 1.02 -56.59
N ALA A 12 -56.14 -0.10 -56.98
CA ALA A 12 -56.38 -1.55 -56.98
C ALA A 12 -56.03 -2.08 -58.36
N ASN A 13 -55.52 -3.26 -58.52
CA ASN A 13 -56.06 -4.50 -59.11
C ASN A 13 -54.89 -5.46 -59.43
N ILE A 14 -54.87 -6.66 -58.88
CA ILE A 14 -55.40 -8.01 -59.27
C ILE A 14 -55.02 -8.43 -60.67
N SER A 15 -54.19 -9.52 -60.73
CA SER A 15 -54.57 -10.76 -61.48
C SER A 15 -53.58 -11.91 -61.23
N ASP A 16 -54.20 -12.98 -60.89
CA ASP A 16 -53.88 -14.41 -60.85
C ASP A 16 -52.82 -14.98 -61.82
N SER A 17 -52.07 -15.97 -61.44
CA SER A 17 -52.39 -17.41 -61.65
C SER A 17 -51.19 -18.34 -61.46
N ASN A 18 -51.48 -19.38 -60.69
CA ASN A 18 -51.12 -20.79 -60.83
C ASN A 18 -49.70 -21.30 -60.70
N THR A 19 -49.63 -22.11 -59.63
CA THR A 19 -49.16 -23.54 -59.54
C THR A 19 -47.75 -23.89 -60.01
N THR A 20 -46.95 -24.34 -59.04
CA THR A 20 -46.55 -25.78 -58.95
C THR A 20 -45.84 -26.04 -57.63
N LEU A 21 -46.19 -27.14 -56.97
CA LEU A 21 -45.50 -27.77 -55.85
C LEU A 21 -44.11 -28.21 -56.28
N ASP A 22 -43.11 -27.81 -55.50
CA ASP A 22 -41.93 -28.65 -55.29
C ASP A 22 -41.54 -28.61 -53.80
N LYS A 23 -41.64 -29.80 -53.20
CA LYS A 23 -41.13 -30.13 -51.88
C LYS A 23 -39.59 -30.22 -51.97
N GLU A 24 -38.86 -29.29 -51.44
CA GLU A 24 -37.49 -29.49 -51.09
C GLU A 24 -37.38 -29.63 -49.55
N THR A 25 -36.99 -30.82 -49.16
CA THR A 25 -36.60 -31.17 -47.80
C THR A 25 -35.29 -30.48 -47.47
N THR A 26 -35.34 -29.40 -46.72
CA THR A 26 -34.15 -28.80 -46.10
C THR A 26 -33.64 -29.66 -44.97
N SER A 27 -32.36 -30.03 -45.06
CA SER A 27 -31.61 -30.84 -44.11
C SER A 27 -31.51 -30.16 -42.74
N PRO A 28 -31.48 -30.90 -41.59
CA PRO A 28 -31.34 -30.32 -40.25
C PRO A 28 -30.09 -29.49 -39.99
N ALA A 29 -29.05 -29.58 -40.82
CA ALA A 29 -27.80 -28.86 -40.71
C ALA A 29 -27.88 -27.37 -41.10
N GLU A 30 -28.87 -26.98 -41.92
CA GLU A 30 -29.02 -25.59 -42.36
C GLU A 30 -29.83 -24.75 -41.36
N LYS A 31 -30.75 -25.34 -40.62
CA LYS A 31 -31.44 -24.66 -39.49
C LYS A 31 -30.52 -24.33 -38.31
N THR A 32 -29.58 -25.20 -38.01
CA THR A 32 -28.60 -24.97 -36.90
C THR A 32 -27.62 -23.84 -37.24
N LYS A 33 -27.23 -23.68 -38.51
CA LYS A 33 -26.36 -22.55 -38.96
C LYS A 33 -27.05 -21.19 -38.94
N THR A 34 -28.34 -21.13 -39.29
CA THR A 34 -29.10 -19.87 -39.26
C THR A 34 -29.46 -19.43 -37.86
N ASP A 35 -29.72 -20.35 -36.93
CA ASP A 35 -29.99 -20.04 -35.55
C ASP A 35 -28.72 -19.56 -34.82
N HIS A 36 -27.57 -20.20 -35.07
CA HIS A 36 -26.26 -19.73 -34.53
C HIS A 36 -25.84 -18.35 -35.08
N ILE A 37 -26.15 -18.02 -36.32
CA ILE A 37 -25.88 -16.70 -36.94
C ILE A 37 -26.84 -15.64 -36.36
N SER A 38 -28.08 -15.99 -36.05
CA SER A 38 -29.05 -15.09 -35.45
C SER A 38 -28.76 -14.78 -33.98
N ASP A 39 -28.33 -15.79 -33.21
CA ASP A 39 -27.93 -15.62 -31.80
C ASP A 39 -26.61 -14.84 -31.70
N SER A 40 -25.62 -15.11 -32.51
CA SER A 40 -24.37 -14.35 -32.59
C SER A 40 -24.60 -12.86 -32.97
N LYS A 41 -25.59 -12.57 -33.83
CA LYS A 41 -25.97 -11.17 -34.16
C LYS A 41 -26.71 -10.49 -33.00
N LYS A 42 -27.55 -11.22 -32.25
CA LYS A 42 -28.25 -10.70 -31.05
C LYS A 42 -27.26 -10.41 -29.92
N ASP A 43 -26.31 -11.32 -29.66
CA ASP A 43 -25.27 -11.12 -28.66
C ASP A 43 -24.36 -9.92 -28.99
N CYS A 44 -23.99 -9.78 -30.26
CA CYS A 44 -23.20 -8.61 -30.72
C CYS A 44 -23.98 -7.30 -30.56
N THR A 45 -25.31 -7.34 -30.69
CA THR A 45 -26.18 -6.16 -30.51
C THR A 45 -26.34 -5.79 -29.04
N LEU A 46 -26.45 -6.79 -28.15
CA LEU A 46 -26.52 -6.59 -26.71
C LEU A 46 -25.21 -6.03 -26.15
N ILE A 47 -24.09 -6.58 -26.56
CA ILE A 47 -22.75 -6.11 -26.17
C ILE A 47 -22.52 -4.66 -26.67
N ASN A 48 -22.85 -4.35 -27.92
CA ASN A 48 -22.78 -2.98 -28.44
C ASN A 48 -23.69 -2.02 -27.67
N SER A 49 -24.89 -2.46 -27.31
CA SER A 49 -25.82 -1.67 -26.51
C SER A 49 -25.27 -1.39 -25.10
N PHE A 50 -24.65 -2.39 -24.45
CA PHE A 50 -23.99 -2.22 -23.16
C PHE A 50 -22.83 -1.21 -23.25
N PHE A 51 -21.95 -1.35 -24.22
CA PHE A 51 -20.83 -0.43 -24.43
C PHE A 51 -21.31 1.01 -24.68
N ARG A 52 -22.31 1.19 -25.53
CA ARG A 52 -22.87 2.52 -25.85
C ARG A 52 -23.63 3.15 -24.71
N HIS A 53 -24.52 2.42 -24.03
CA HIS A 53 -25.43 2.95 -23.01
C HIS A 53 -24.85 2.81 -21.58
N GLY A 54 -23.87 1.94 -21.34
CA GLY A 54 -23.20 1.75 -20.06
C GLY A 54 -21.93 2.58 -19.95
N LEU A 55 -21.00 2.38 -20.88
CA LEU A 55 -19.69 3.02 -20.86
C LEU A 55 -19.66 4.35 -21.64
N GLY A 56 -20.71 4.69 -22.40
CA GLY A 56 -20.74 5.88 -23.27
C GLY A 56 -19.81 5.77 -24.48
N HIS A 57 -19.43 4.55 -24.89
CA HIS A 57 -18.46 4.32 -25.97
C HIS A 57 -18.91 3.23 -26.92
N ASP A 58 -18.59 3.40 -28.21
CA ASP A 58 -18.89 2.39 -29.23
C ASP A 58 -17.82 1.28 -29.22
N LEU A 59 -18.26 0.03 -29.31
CA LEU A 59 -17.36 -1.13 -29.40
C LEU A 59 -16.43 -1.05 -30.64
N GLU A 60 -16.87 -0.37 -31.69
CA GLU A 60 -16.07 -0.10 -32.88
C GLU A 60 -14.74 0.58 -32.57
N ASN A 61 -14.68 1.41 -31.51
CA ASN A 61 -13.46 2.10 -31.09
C ASN A 61 -12.35 1.13 -30.63
N PHE A 62 -12.71 -0.07 -30.21
CA PHE A 62 -11.77 -1.07 -29.68
C PHE A 62 -11.42 -2.18 -30.68
N LYS A 63 -12.02 -2.21 -31.88
CA LYS A 63 -11.79 -3.26 -32.88
C LYS A 63 -10.45 -3.17 -33.59
N SER A 64 -9.82 -2.00 -33.59
CA SER A 64 -8.50 -1.79 -34.23
C SER A 64 -7.70 -0.71 -33.51
N VAL A 65 -6.35 -0.82 -33.57
CA VAL A 65 -5.45 0.19 -33.03
C VAL A 65 -5.72 1.59 -33.62
N THR A 66 -6.10 1.67 -34.89
CA THR A 66 -6.42 2.95 -35.55
C THR A 66 -7.71 3.56 -34.99
N ASN A 67 -8.75 2.77 -34.75
CA ASN A 67 -9.99 3.24 -34.16
C ASN A 67 -9.77 3.63 -32.70
N PHE A 68 -8.99 2.83 -31.97
CA PHE A 68 -8.62 3.12 -30.59
C PHE A 68 -7.79 4.40 -30.48
N SER A 69 -6.83 4.62 -31.39
CA SER A 69 -6.08 5.87 -31.46
C SER A 69 -6.97 7.08 -31.73
N ARG A 70 -7.93 6.95 -32.67
CA ARG A 70 -8.91 8.02 -32.94
C ARG A 70 -9.78 8.32 -31.70
N TRP A 71 -10.18 7.30 -30.96
CA TRP A 71 -10.95 7.46 -29.74
C TRP A 71 -10.15 8.13 -28.62
N LEU A 72 -8.87 7.80 -28.46
CA LEU A 72 -7.96 8.45 -27.50
C LEU A 72 -7.67 9.91 -27.86
N GLU A 73 -7.59 10.24 -29.15
CA GLU A 73 -7.30 11.60 -29.63
C GLU A 73 -8.55 12.49 -29.73
N ARG A 74 -9.75 11.96 -29.43
CA ARG A 74 -10.96 12.80 -29.48
C ARG A 74 -10.83 14.01 -28.56
N PRO A 75 -11.24 15.21 -29.00
CA PRO A 75 -11.16 16.43 -28.21
C PRO A 75 -12.19 16.39 -27.08
N VAL A 76 -11.75 16.70 -25.86
CA VAL A 76 -12.58 16.84 -24.66
C VAL A 76 -12.17 18.09 -23.89
N ASP A 77 -13.04 18.64 -23.05
CA ASP A 77 -12.70 19.81 -22.23
C ASP A 77 -11.61 19.46 -21.21
N GLY A 78 -10.60 20.32 -21.06
CA GLY A 78 -9.52 20.18 -20.08
C GLY A 78 -9.87 20.63 -18.66
N ALA A 79 -11.09 21.12 -18.41
CA ALA A 79 -11.42 21.80 -17.16
C ALA A 79 -11.35 20.89 -15.93
N ALA A 80 -11.96 19.71 -15.98
CA ALA A 80 -11.90 18.77 -14.83
C ALA A 80 -10.49 18.30 -14.54
N LEU A 81 -9.65 18.10 -15.56
CA LEU A 81 -8.24 17.73 -15.39
C LEU A 81 -7.43 18.86 -14.74
N GLY A 82 -7.71 20.12 -15.11
CA GLY A 82 -7.08 21.29 -14.48
C GLY A 82 -7.37 21.39 -12.98
N ILE A 83 -8.61 21.11 -12.57
CA ILE A 83 -8.98 21.05 -11.13
C ILE A 83 -8.29 19.89 -10.43
N PHE A 84 -8.26 18.69 -11.04
CA PHE A 84 -7.53 17.55 -10.46
C PHE A 84 -6.05 17.89 -10.24
N ARG A 85 -5.37 18.48 -11.24
CA ARG A 85 -3.99 18.94 -11.13
C ARG A 85 -3.78 19.86 -9.92
N MET A 86 -4.68 20.84 -9.75
CA MET A 86 -4.61 21.78 -8.63
C MET A 86 -4.74 21.07 -7.28
N LEU A 87 -5.72 20.17 -7.13
CA LEU A 87 -5.93 19.42 -5.91
C LEU A 87 -4.78 18.45 -5.63
N TYR A 88 -4.25 17.78 -6.67
CA TYR A 88 -3.07 16.93 -6.55
C TYR A 88 -1.85 17.72 -6.08
N GLY A 89 -1.56 18.88 -6.70
CA GLY A 89 -0.47 19.73 -6.27
C GLY A 89 -0.60 20.20 -4.81
N ALA A 90 -1.82 20.57 -4.38
CA ALA A 90 -2.10 20.94 -3.00
C ALA A 90 -1.86 19.77 -2.03
N ALA A 91 -2.30 18.54 -2.41
CA ALA A 91 -2.05 17.35 -1.61
C ALA A 91 -0.54 17.06 -1.48
N MET A 92 0.23 17.22 -2.57
CA MET A 92 1.68 16.98 -2.54
C MET A 92 2.44 18.00 -1.68
N LEU A 93 1.97 19.24 -1.57
CA LEU A 93 2.57 20.22 -0.65
C LEU A 93 2.52 19.76 0.81
N ILE A 94 1.45 19.08 1.22
CA ILE A 94 1.29 18.52 2.56
C ILE A 94 2.10 17.22 2.69
N ASP A 95 1.99 16.32 1.70
CA ASP A 95 2.68 15.03 1.66
C ASP A 95 4.21 15.18 1.81
N ILE A 96 4.81 16.21 1.19
CA ILE A 96 6.25 16.47 1.28
C ILE A 96 6.70 16.73 2.72
N ALA A 97 5.94 17.51 3.47
CA ALA A 97 6.28 17.83 4.85
C ALA A 97 6.04 16.65 5.81
N GLU A 98 5.02 15.83 5.55
CA GLU A 98 4.61 14.70 6.40
C GLU A 98 5.25 13.38 5.94
N GLU A 99 4.61 12.71 5.01
CA GLU A 99 4.93 11.34 4.58
C GLU A 99 6.28 11.21 3.84
N ARG A 100 6.70 12.27 3.13
CA ARG A 100 8.01 12.27 2.47
C ARG A 100 9.17 12.61 3.42
N GLY A 101 8.87 12.88 4.70
CA GLY A 101 9.86 13.09 5.75
C GLY A 101 10.51 14.48 5.74
N GLY A 102 9.88 15.47 5.09
CA GLY A 102 10.40 16.85 5.10
C GLY A 102 10.44 17.48 6.48
N GLY A 103 9.49 17.14 7.37
CA GLY A 103 9.49 17.59 8.76
C GLY A 103 10.54 16.92 9.66
N GLN A 104 11.18 15.83 9.20
CA GLN A 104 12.19 15.07 9.92
C GLN A 104 13.50 14.99 9.12
N LEU A 105 13.82 16.04 8.39
CA LEU A 105 14.94 16.07 7.46
C LEU A 105 16.28 15.90 8.18
N ASP A 106 16.42 16.49 9.36
CA ASP A 106 17.59 16.41 10.23
C ASP A 106 17.85 14.98 10.74
N VAL A 107 16.81 14.28 11.18
CA VAL A 107 16.92 12.89 11.64
C VAL A 107 17.32 11.95 10.50
N ARG A 108 16.72 12.13 9.31
CA ARG A 108 16.93 11.24 8.16
C ARG A 108 18.26 11.46 7.44
N PHE A 109 18.72 12.70 7.36
CA PHE A 109 19.88 13.07 6.54
C PHE A 109 20.95 13.87 7.30
N GLY A 110 20.64 14.34 8.51
CA GLY A 110 21.59 15.05 9.36
C GLY A 110 22.51 14.12 10.16
N GLU A 111 22.11 12.86 10.34
CA GLU A 111 22.90 11.89 11.10
C GLU A 111 23.87 11.11 10.18
N PRO A 112 25.20 11.26 10.33
CA PRO A 112 26.18 10.70 9.39
C PRO A 112 26.19 9.16 9.33
N LEU A 113 25.75 8.50 10.41
CA LEU A 113 25.74 7.03 10.54
C LEU A 113 24.36 6.43 10.25
N HIS A 114 23.39 7.22 9.77
CA HIS A 114 22.07 6.72 9.39
C HIS A 114 22.18 5.77 8.17
N CYS A 115 21.55 4.62 8.27
CA CYS A 115 21.52 3.62 7.19
C CYS A 115 20.36 3.86 6.23
N HIS A 116 20.67 4.04 4.96
CA HIS A 116 19.71 4.09 3.86
C HIS A 116 19.61 2.75 3.13
N PHE A 117 18.46 2.47 2.51
CA PHE A 117 18.16 1.20 1.87
C PHE A 117 17.80 1.38 0.39
N PRO A 118 18.75 1.79 -0.46
CA PRO A 118 18.46 2.12 -1.85
C PRO A 118 18.03 0.89 -2.67
N LEU A 119 17.14 1.11 -3.64
CA LEU A 119 16.80 0.07 -4.62
C LEU A 119 17.95 -0.19 -5.58
N ILE A 120 18.66 0.86 -5.97
CA ILE A 120 19.79 0.79 -6.90
C ILE A 120 21.08 0.82 -6.09
N ASN A 121 21.86 -0.25 -6.16
CA ASN A 121 23.14 -0.32 -5.47
C ASN A 121 24.07 0.84 -5.88
N GLY A 122 24.69 1.48 -4.88
CA GLY A 122 25.57 2.64 -5.09
C GLY A 122 24.86 3.99 -5.07
N MET A 123 23.54 4.04 -5.03
CA MET A 123 22.81 5.28 -4.77
C MET A 123 23.03 5.71 -3.31
N ARG A 124 23.42 6.97 -3.11
CA ARG A 124 23.72 7.54 -1.79
C ARG A 124 22.86 8.77 -1.54
N ALA A 125 22.57 9.02 -0.27
CA ALA A 125 22.01 10.30 0.14
C ALA A 125 23.04 11.41 -0.09
N LEU A 126 22.57 12.57 -0.48
CA LEU A 126 23.39 13.79 -0.46
C LEU A 126 23.54 14.27 0.99
N ASP A 127 24.55 15.09 1.24
CA ASP A 127 24.73 15.71 2.55
C ASP A 127 23.50 16.54 2.93
N TYR A 128 23.24 16.63 4.23
CA TYR A 128 22.02 17.25 4.78
C TYR A 128 21.66 18.60 4.15
N PRO A 129 22.58 19.59 4.01
CA PRO A 129 22.22 20.87 3.40
C PRO A 129 21.78 20.76 1.92
N LEU A 130 22.40 19.84 1.17
CA LEU A 130 22.02 19.57 -0.23
C LEU A 130 20.68 18.83 -0.32
N MET A 131 20.40 17.93 0.63
CA MET A 131 19.06 17.30 0.71
C MET A 131 17.97 18.35 0.97
N GLY A 132 18.24 19.37 1.77
CA GLY A 132 17.34 20.52 1.92
C GLY A 132 17.02 21.20 0.58
N CYS A 133 18.01 21.37 -0.30
CA CYS A 133 17.78 21.91 -1.65
C CYS A 133 16.94 20.95 -2.53
N VAL A 134 17.12 19.64 -2.40
CA VAL A 134 16.31 18.62 -3.10
C VAL A 134 14.84 18.75 -2.69
N TYR A 135 14.58 18.84 -1.38
CA TYR A 135 13.22 19.02 -0.86
C TYR A 135 12.62 20.36 -1.23
N LEU A 136 13.41 21.45 -1.21
CA LEU A 136 12.96 22.76 -1.68
C LEU A 136 12.56 22.73 -3.15
N CYS A 137 13.36 22.09 -4.01
CA CYS A 137 13.06 21.93 -5.44
C CYS A 137 11.74 21.16 -5.63
N MET A 138 11.54 20.06 -4.88
CA MET A 138 10.31 19.26 -4.91
C MET A 138 9.10 20.10 -4.46
N TRP A 139 9.24 20.87 -3.39
CA TRP A 139 8.19 21.72 -2.86
C TRP A 139 7.80 22.84 -3.82
N LEU A 140 8.78 23.55 -4.40
CA LEU A 140 8.52 24.56 -5.45
C LEU A 140 7.88 23.93 -6.69
N GLY A 141 8.29 22.71 -7.05
CA GLY A 141 7.67 21.94 -8.11
C GLY A 141 6.18 21.66 -7.82
N ALA A 142 5.84 21.23 -6.60
CA ALA A 142 4.45 21.00 -6.17
C ALA A 142 3.60 22.28 -6.20
N TRP A 143 4.15 23.43 -5.76
CA TRP A 143 3.52 24.74 -5.94
C TRP A 143 3.26 25.08 -7.40
N GLY A 144 4.26 24.88 -8.25
CA GLY A 144 4.12 25.09 -9.68
C GLY A 144 3.08 24.19 -10.34
N ILE A 145 2.98 22.91 -9.92
CA ILE A 145 1.92 21.99 -10.34
C ILE A 145 0.57 22.53 -9.88
N MET A 146 0.40 22.90 -8.62
CA MET A 146 -0.86 23.42 -8.07
C MET A 146 -1.32 24.65 -8.82
N LEU A 147 -0.44 25.61 -9.04
CA LEU A 147 -0.75 26.85 -9.74
C LEU A 147 -0.81 26.71 -11.27
N GLY A 148 -0.24 25.63 -11.81
CA GLY A 148 -0.08 25.42 -13.26
C GLY A 148 0.83 26.47 -13.88
N TYR A 149 1.95 26.78 -13.23
CA TYR A 149 2.96 27.73 -13.70
C TYR A 149 4.16 27.00 -14.25
N ARG A 150 4.57 27.32 -15.49
CA ARG A 150 5.62 26.60 -16.23
C ARG A 150 5.47 25.08 -16.05
N PHE A 151 4.26 24.61 -16.28
CA PHE A 151 3.76 23.32 -15.79
C PHE A 151 4.71 22.15 -16.02
N ARG A 152 5.34 22.01 -17.21
CA ARG A 152 6.30 20.93 -17.49
C ARG A 152 7.56 21.00 -16.63
N VAL A 153 8.09 22.21 -16.44
CA VAL A 153 9.28 22.44 -15.61
C VAL A 153 8.95 22.13 -14.14
N SER A 154 7.78 22.57 -13.68
CA SER A 154 7.31 22.30 -12.32
C SER A 154 7.10 20.81 -12.05
N CYS A 155 6.54 20.06 -13.04
CA CYS A 155 6.46 18.62 -12.93
C CYS A 155 7.84 17.95 -12.81
N LEU A 156 8.83 18.40 -13.60
CA LEU A 156 10.20 17.86 -13.51
C LEU A 156 10.86 18.24 -12.18
N ALA A 157 10.68 19.47 -11.73
CA ALA A 157 11.20 19.95 -10.44
C ALA A 157 10.61 19.16 -9.24
N PHE A 158 9.37 18.67 -9.37
CA PHE A 158 8.76 17.78 -8.39
C PHE A 158 9.24 16.34 -8.55
N LEU A 159 9.19 15.78 -9.76
CA LEU A 159 9.36 14.35 -10.01
C LEU A 159 10.79 13.85 -9.84
N VAL A 160 11.80 14.64 -10.27
CA VAL A 160 13.20 14.21 -10.15
C VAL A 160 13.58 14.02 -8.68
N PRO A 161 13.35 15.00 -7.77
CA PRO A 161 13.55 14.80 -6.35
C PRO A 161 12.65 13.70 -5.75
N TYR A 162 11.38 13.62 -6.16
CA TYR A 162 10.44 12.63 -5.64
C TYR A 162 10.91 11.20 -5.88
N TRP A 163 11.26 10.86 -7.12
CA TRP A 163 11.76 9.54 -7.46
C TRP A 163 13.15 9.26 -6.88
N TYR A 164 14.00 10.31 -6.73
CA TYR A 164 15.29 10.16 -6.05
C TYR A 164 15.09 9.72 -4.59
N ILE A 165 14.26 10.42 -3.82
CA ILE A 165 13.96 10.07 -2.43
C ILE A 165 13.28 8.71 -2.33
N PHE A 166 12.31 8.43 -3.22
CA PHE A 166 11.63 7.15 -3.26
C PHE A 166 12.59 5.97 -3.51
N LEU A 167 13.50 6.09 -4.45
CA LEU A 167 14.47 5.04 -4.78
C LEU A 167 15.59 4.90 -3.74
N LEU A 168 15.84 5.93 -2.94
CA LEU A 168 16.87 5.95 -1.91
C LEU A 168 16.50 5.11 -0.68
N ASP A 169 15.22 5.11 -0.27
CA ASP A 169 14.76 4.52 0.98
C ASP A 169 13.55 3.59 0.79
N LYS A 170 13.79 2.32 0.52
CA LYS A 170 12.75 1.28 0.43
C LYS A 170 11.88 1.13 1.70
N PRO A 171 12.39 1.30 2.94
CA PRO A 171 11.56 1.21 4.14
C PRO A 171 10.38 2.18 4.17
N THR A 172 10.50 3.33 3.50
CA THR A 172 9.42 4.33 3.44
C THR A 172 8.39 4.05 2.34
N TRP A 173 8.57 2.98 1.55
CA TRP A 173 7.64 2.67 0.48
C TRP A 173 6.28 2.25 1.00
N ASN A 174 5.25 2.79 0.36
CA ASN A 174 3.88 2.35 0.51
C ASN A 174 3.15 2.48 -0.84
N ASN A 175 1.95 1.93 -0.93
CA ASN A 175 1.17 1.93 -2.17
C ASN A 175 0.85 3.34 -2.65
N HIS A 176 0.57 4.26 -1.74
CA HIS A 176 0.23 5.63 -2.09
C HIS A 176 1.44 6.47 -2.51
N SER A 177 2.64 6.25 -1.93
CA SER A 177 3.85 6.92 -2.42
C SER A 177 4.15 6.54 -3.87
N TYR A 178 4.02 5.26 -4.19
CA TYR A 178 4.18 4.80 -5.57
C TYR A 178 3.12 5.40 -6.49
N LEU A 179 1.85 5.43 -6.06
CA LEU A 179 0.75 6.07 -6.80
C LEU A 179 1.03 7.54 -7.09
N PHE A 180 1.48 8.30 -6.09
CA PHE A 180 1.73 9.74 -6.26
C PHE A 180 2.85 10.00 -7.27
N GLY A 181 3.93 9.24 -7.21
CA GLY A 181 4.99 9.29 -8.22
C GLY A 181 4.47 8.99 -9.63
N LEU A 182 3.63 7.96 -9.78
CA LEU A 182 3.01 7.62 -11.07
C LEU A 182 2.07 8.72 -11.57
N VAL A 183 1.17 9.21 -10.73
CA VAL A 183 0.22 10.29 -11.11
C VAL A 183 0.99 11.56 -11.52
N GLY A 184 2.00 11.94 -10.76
CA GLY A 184 2.88 13.05 -11.13
C GLY A 184 3.57 12.83 -12.48
N THR A 185 4.07 11.60 -12.72
CA THR A 185 4.69 11.21 -14.00
C THR A 185 3.68 11.29 -15.15
N LEU A 186 2.46 10.80 -14.94
CA LEU A 186 1.41 10.92 -15.96
C LEU A 186 1.05 12.38 -16.23
N LEU A 187 0.90 13.21 -15.19
CA LEU A 187 0.63 14.64 -15.31
C LEU A 187 1.68 15.36 -16.14
N LEU A 188 2.97 15.01 -16.04
CA LEU A 188 4.05 15.58 -16.84
C LEU A 188 3.74 15.51 -18.35
N PHE A 189 3.10 14.46 -18.83
CA PHE A 189 2.78 14.26 -20.22
C PHE A 189 1.42 14.83 -20.62
N THR A 190 0.50 15.03 -19.68
CA THR A 190 -0.85 15.57 -19.95
C THR A 190 -0.84 17.06 -20.24
N GLN A 191 -1.96 17.60 -20.71
CA GLN A 191 -2.21 19.04 -20.89
C GLN A 191 -3.07 19.60 -19.76
N ALA A 192 -2.73 19.23 -18.51
CA ALA A 192 -3.51 19.62 -17.33
C ALA A 192 -3.44 21.14 -17.04
N GLU A 193 -2.51 21.84 -17.65
CA GLU A 193 -2.40 23.31 -17.61
C GLU A 193 -3.43 24.04 -18.49
N ALA A 194 -4.27 23.31 -19.25
CA ALA A 194 -5.24 23.94 -20.16
C ALA A 194 -6.35 24.73 -19.44
N TYR A 195 -6.59 24.48 -18.16
CA TYR A 195 -7.60 25.17 -17.35
C TYR A 195 -7.12 25.45 -15.94
N CYS A 196 -7.62 26.54 -15.33
CA CYS A 196 -7.33 26.96 -13.97
C CYS A 196 -5.82 27.00 -13.66
N SER A 197 -5.03 27.56 -14.58
CA SER A 197 -3.56 27.64 -14.51
C SER A 197 -3.04 29.02 -14.80
N LEU A 198 -1.90 29.37 -14.20
CA LEU A 198 -1.20 30.60 -14.52
C LEU A 198 -0.67 30.61 -15.96
N ASP A 199 -0.25 29.47 -16.49
CA ASP A 199 0.19 29.36 -17.88
C ASP A 199 -0.93 29.74 -18.85
N ASN A 200 -2.16 29.25 -18.62
CA ASN A 200 -3.31 29.60 -19.46
C ASN A 200 -3.82 31.02 -19.19
N TRP A 201 -3.63 31.57 -18.00
CA TRP A 201 -3.98 32.95 -17.70
C TRP A 201 -3.01 33.94 -18.38
N LEU A 202 -1.70 33.66 -18.36
CA LEU A 202 -0.66 34.47 -19.00
C LEU A 202 -0.70 34.35 -20.54
N HIS A 203 -0.98 33.15 -21.03
CA HIS A 203 -1.02 32.81 -22.46
C HIS A 203 -2.31 32.05 -22.79
N PRO A 204 -3.47 32.74 -22.90
CA PRO A 204 -4.75 32.10 -23.10
C PRO A 204 -4.80 31.23 -24.36
N ARG A 205 -5.20 29.99 -24.21
CA ARG A 205 -5.41 29.06 -25.32
C ARG A 205 -6.68 29.44 -26.11
N LYS A 206 -6.61 29.39 -27.43
CA LYS A 206 -7.78 29.60 -28.30
C LYS A 206 -8.76 28.42 -28.21
N ASP A 207 -8.23 27.21 -28.08
CA ASP A 207 -9.01 25.96 -27.97
C ASP A 207 -8.79 25.38 -26.55
N PRO A 208 -9.85 25.26 -25.74
CA PRO A 208 -9.80 24.65 -24.43
C PRO A 208 -9.80 23.12 -24.46
N CYS A 209 -9.96 22.52 -25.64
CA CYS A 209 -10.02 21.07 -25.81
C CYS A 209 -8.64 20.43 -25.75
N ILE A 210 -8.58 19.28 -25.12
CA ILE A 210 -7.41 18.42 -25.01
C ILE A 210 -7.76 17.00 -25.48
N PRO A 211 -6.80 16.18 -25.93
CA PRO A 211 -7.04 14.78 -26.28
C PRO A 211 -7.53 13.98 -25.08
N TYR A 212 -8.48 13.08 -25.29
CA TYR A 212 -9.08 12.26 -24.23
C TYR A 212 -8.08 11.35 -23.50
N TRP A 213 -6.99 10.92 -24.15
CA TRP A 213 -5.98 10.09 -23.51
C TRP A 213 -5.39 10.72 -22.23
N ASN A 214 -5.42 12.04 -22.08
CA ASN A 214 -5.01 12.74 -20.85
C ASN A 214 -5.84 12.31 -19.64
N TYR A 215 -7.13 12.12 -19.82
CA TYR A 215 -8.03 11.58 -18.80
C TYR A 215 -7.92 10.07 -18.67
N PHE A 216 -7.80 9.38 -19.81
CA PHE A 216 -7.77 7.92 -19.87
C PHE A 216 -6.63 7.35 -19.01
N LEU A 217 -5.41 7.87 -19.12
CA LEU A 217 -4.26 7.39 -18.38
C LEU A 217 -4.44 7.51 -16.87
N ILE A 218 -4.92 8.65 -16.38
CA ILE A 218 -5.12 8.87 -14.94
C ILE A 218 -6.26 7.97 -14.44
N LYS A 219 -7.41 7.96 -15.12
CA LYS A 219 -8.52 7.06 -14.77
C LYS A 219 -8.11 5.58 -14.79
N PHE A 220 -7.29 5.17 -15.77
CA PHE A 220 -6.78 3.82 -15.84
C PHE A 220 -5.88 3.48 -14.66
N GLN A 221 -5.01 4.41 -14.23
CA GLN A 221 -4.13 4.18 -13.08
C GLN A 221 -4.92 3.95 -11.80
N PHE A 222 -5.95 4.73 -11.55
CA PHE A 222 -6.84 4.53 -10.41
C PHE A 222 -7.71 3.28 -10.55
N PHE A 223 -8.16 2.98 -11.76
CA PHE A 223 -8.85 1.70 -12.03
C PHE A 223 -7.96 0.51 -11.63
N VAL A 224 -6.69 0.51 -12.01
CA VAL A 224 -5.71 -0.53 -11.64
C VAL A 224 -5.55 -0.62 -10.13
N LEU A 225 -5.45 0.54 -9.44
CA LEU A 225 -5.34 0.60 -7.99
C LEU A 225 -6.48 -0.15 -7.30
N TYR A 226 -7.74 0.23 -7.57
CA TYR A 226 -8.90 -0.39 -6.91
C TYR A 226 -9.09 -1.84 -7.33
N MET A 227 -8.93 -2.14 -8.61
CA MET A 227 -9.05 -3.51 -9.11
C MET A 227 -8.09 -4.46 -8.39
N TYR A 228 -6.81 -4.10 -8.27
CA TYR A 228 -5.84 -4.94 -7.58
C TYR A 228 -6.04 -4.93 -6.07
N ALA A 229 -6.36 -3.79 -5.45
CA ALA A 229 -6.70 -3.74 -4.03
C ALA A 229 -7.84 -4.71 -3.69
N GLY A 230 -8.88 -4.75 -4.54
CA GLY A 230 -9.97 -5.70 -4.40
C GLY A 230 -9.52 -7.15 -4.64
N LEU A 231 -8.82 -7.43 -5.74
CA LEU A 231 -8.33 -8.79 -6.05
C LEU A 231 -7.45 -9.37 -4.94
N LYS A 232 -6.57 -8.57 -4.34
CA LYS A 232 -5.71 -9.01 -3.22
C LYS A 232 -6.49 -9.31 -1.96
N LYS A 233 -7.62 -8.62 -1.73
CA LYS A 233 -8.54 -8.88 -0.62
C LYS A 233 -9.39 -10.16 -0.80
N PHE A 234 -9.49 -10.70 -2.01
CA PHE A 234 -10.10 -12.03 -2.24
C PHE A 234 -9.13 -13.18 -1.89
N SER A 235 -8.45 -13.07 -0.76
CA SER A 235 -7.60 -14.08 -0.14
C SER A 235 -8.28 -14.67 1.09
N LEU A 236 -7.93 -15.91 1.47
CA LEU A 236 -8.43 -16.52 2.71
C LEU A 236 -8.04 -15.68 3.93
N GLU A 237 -6.86 -15.06 3.91
CA GLU A 237 -6.37 -14.20 4.99
C GLU A 237 -7.30 -13.04 5.29
N TRP A 238 -7.78 -12.39 4.24
CA TRP A 238 -8.70 -11.26 4.37
C TRP A 238 -10.13 -11.73 4.67
N LEU A 239 -10.67 -12.63 3.86
CA LEU A 239 -12.08 -13.05 3.95
C LEU A 239 -12.41 -13.82 5.23
N SER A 240 -11.41 -14.47 5.86
CA SER A 240 -11.56 -15.13 7.16
C SER A 240 -11.30 -14.21 8.36
N GLY A 241 -11.04 -12.91 8.15
CA GLY A 241 -10.86 -11.94 9.22
C GLY A 241 -9.54 -12.04 9.98
N TYR A 242 -8.49 -12.60 9.38
CA TYR A 242 -7.17 -12.65 10.01
C TYR A 242 -6.34 -11.40 9.78
N ALA A 243 -6.50 -10.75 8.62
CA ALA A 243 -5.91 -9.44 8.38
C ALA A 243 -6.80 -8.37 9.02
N MET A 244 -6.23 -7.34 9.64
CA MET A 244 -6.97 -6.24 10.26
C MET A 244 -8.08 -6.71 11.24
N SER A 245 -7.77 -7.67 12.09
CA SER A 245 -8.69 -8.16 13.13
C SER A 245 -9.01 -7.05 14.15
N ASN A 246 -10.19 -7.12 14.76
CA ASN A 246 -10.67 -6.21 15.82
C ASN A 246 -10.80 -4.72 15.41
N LEU A 247 -10.84 -4.41 14.10
CA LEU A 247 -10.98 -3.04 13.64
C LEU A 247 -12.33 -2.44 14.01
N SER A 248 -13.37 -3.28 14.19
CA SER A 248 -14.72 -2.92 14.67
C SER A 248 -14.72 -2.21 16.03
N GLN A 249 -13.67 -2.36 16.84
CA GLN A 249 -13.55 -1.66 18.13
C GLN A 249 -13.27 -0.16 17.95
N HIS A 250 -12.75 0.26 16.82
CA HIS A 250 -12.48 1.67 16.57
C HIS A 250 -13.76 2.51 16.61
N TRP A 251 -13.67 3.74 17.12
CA TRP A 251 -14.82 4.64 17.31
C TRP A 251 -15.63 4.91 16.05
N VAL A 252 -15.03 4.86 14.87
CA VAL A 252 -15.69 5.03 13.56
C VAL A 252 -16.84 4.04 13.37
N PHE A 253 -16.72 2.84 13.96
CA PHE A 253 -17.74 1.81 13.88
C PHE A 253 -18.77 1.87 15.02
N ALA A 254 -18.69 2.85 15.92
CA ALA A 254 -19.64 3.01 17.02
C ALA A 254 -21.14 3.03 16.58
N PRO A 255 -21.51 3.68 15.47
CA PRO A 255 -22.89 3.61 14.99
C PRO A 255 -23.34 2.20 14.59
N PHE A 256 -22.44 1.41 14.03
CA PHE A 256 -22.75 0.05 13.60
C PHE A 256 -22.85 -0.92 14.79
N ARG A 257 -22.04 -0.70 15.85
CA ARG A 257 -22.12 -1.49 17.10
C ARG A 257 -23.44 -1.36 17.85
N GLN A 258 -24.25 -0.36 17.52
CA GLN A 258 -25.60 -0.25 18.07
C GLN A 258 -26.58 -1.25 17.42
N MET A 259 -26.23 -1.83 16.28
CA MET A 259 -27.10 -2.69 15.48
C MET A 259 -26.54 -4.09 15.27
N LEU A 260 -25.22 -4.25 15.31
CA LEU A 260 -24.51 -5.49 15.01
C LEU A 260 -23.41 -5.75 16.04
N ASP A 261 -23.14 -7.03 16.31
CA ASP A 261 -22.02 -7.44 17.14
C ASP A 261 -20.68 -7.10 16.47
N PRO A 262 -19.63 -6.79 17.26
CA PRO A 262 -18.30 -6.44 16.73
C PRO A 262 -17.73 -7.46 15.72
N GLU A 263 -17.90 -8.75 15.99
CA GLU A 263 -17.45 -9.82 15.08
C GLU A 263 -18.16 -9.80 13.72
N LEU A 264 -19.48 -9.50 13.72
CA LEU A 264 -20.25 -9.36 12.48
C LEU A 264 -19.87 -8.08 11.74
N ILE A 265 -19.52 -7.00 12.43
CA ILE A 265 -19.02 -5.77 11.81
C ILE A 265 -17.68 -6.06 11.12
N ASP A 266 -16.74 -6.72 11.82
CA ASP A 266 -15.47 -7.11 11.22
C ASP A 266 -15.66 -8.00 10.00
N LEU A 267 -16.48 -9.04 10.11
CA LEU A 267 -16.71 -9.97 9.01
C LEU A 267 -17.39 -9.29 7.82
N LEU A 268 -18.55 -8.66 8.03
CA LEU A 268 -19.41 -8.20 6.94
C LEU A 268 -18.97 -6.84 6.39
N ILE A 269 -18.60 -5.89 7.26
CA ILE A 269 -18.29 -4.50 6.85
C ILE A 269 -16.81 -4.35 6.56
N VAL A 270 -15.93 -4.76 7.49
CA VAL A 270 -14.48 -4.58 7.30
C VAL A 270 -13.97 -5.49 6.21
N HIS A 271 -14.33 -6.80 6.20
CA HIS A 271 -13.71 -7.74 5.28
C HIS A 271 -14.50 -7.93 3.98
N TRP A 272 -15.74 -8.40 4.06
CA TRP A 272 -16.50 -8.72 2.85
C TRP A 272 -16.91 -7.50 2.04
N PHE A 273 -17.53 -6.50 2.69
CA PHE A 273 -17.95 -5.28 1.98
C PHE A 273 -16.73 -4.58 1.35
N THR A 274 -15.63 -4.41 2.09
CA THR A 274 -14.44 -3.74 1.55
C THR A 274 -13.83 -4.50 0.37
N ALA A 275 -13.76 -5.83 0.41
CA ALA A 275 -13.25 -6.63 -0.72
C ALA A 275 -14.10 -6.46 -1.98
N PHE A 276 -15.44 -6.55 -1.83
CA PHE A 276 -16.38 -6.33 -2.95
C PHE A 276 -16.38 -4.87 -3.42
N PHE A 277 -16.32 -3.93 -2.49
CA PHE A 277 -16.28 -2.52 -2.81
C PHE A 277 -15.05 -2.16 -3.65
N ASP A 278 -13.86 -2.49 -3.17
CA ASP A 278 -12.60 -2.19 -3.90
C ASP A 278 -12.60 -2.83 -5.29
N LEU A 279 -13.02 -4.09 -5.41
CA LEU A 279 -13.05 -4.76 -6.72
C LEU A 279 -14.08 -4.12 -7.67
N SER A 280 -15.24 -3.72 -7.17
CA SER A 280 -16.37 -3.28 -8.00
C SER A 280 -16.39 -1.79 -8.27
N ILE A 281 -15.87 -0.95 -7.36
CA ILE A 281 -15.99 0.50 -7.44
C ILE A 281 -15.36 1.08 -8.70
N ALA A 282 -14.21 0.54 -9.13
CA ALA A 282 -13.51 0.94 -10.34
C ALA A 282 -14.41 0.80 -11.58
N PHE A 283 -15.16 -0.31 -11.66
CA PHE A 283 -16.09 -0.56 -12.74
C PHE A 283 -17.31 0.35 -12.67
N PHE A 284 -17.92 0.46 -11.49
CA PHE A 284 -19.12 1.30 -11.31
C PHE A 284 -18.86 2.79 -11.52
N MET A 285 -17.67 3.28 -11.19
CA MET A 285 -17.27 4.66 -11.49
C MET A 285 -17.09 4.92 -12.98
N THR A 286 -16.69 3.92 -13.77
CA THR A 286 -16.56 4.06 -15.23
C THR A 286 -17.92 4.07 -15.93
N LEU A 287 -18.96 3.44 -15.36
CA LEU A 287 -20.29 3.36 -15.92
C LEU A 287 -21.10 4.65 -15.65
N GLU A 288 -21.64 5.30 -16.68
CA GLU A 288 -22.34 6.58 -16.53
C GLU A 288 -23.57 6.50 -15.61
N LYS A 289 -24.33 5.40 -15.68
CA LYS A 289 -25.57 5.21 -14.94
C LYS A 289 -25.37 4.94 -13.43
N THR A 290 -24.28 4.27 -13.07
CA THR A 290 -23.99 3.87 -11.68
C THR A 290 -23.14 4.88 -10.93
N ARG A 291 -22.38 5.69 -11.65
CA ARG A 291 -21.43 6.66 -11.11
C ARG A 291 -22.00 7.54 -10.01
N LEU A 292 -23.15 8.17 -10.27
CA LEU A 292 -23.77 9.05 -9.28
C LEU A 292 -24.23 8.31 -8.02
N LEU A 293 -24.68 7.05 -8.18
CA LEU A 293 -25.11 6.20 -7.08
C LEU A 293 -23.95 5.79 -6.18
N VAL A 294 -22.78 5.44 -6.77
CA VAL A 294 -21.65 4.92 -5.99
C VAL A 294 -20.71 6.00 -5.45
N THR A 295 -20.81 7.23 -5.96
CA THR A 295 -19.98 8.35 -5.49
C THR A 295 -20.10 8.63 -3.99
N PRO A 296 -21.30 8.65 -3.36
CA PRO A 296 -21.40 8.82 -1.90
C PRO A 296 -20.67 7.73 -1.11
N PHE A 297 -20.74 6.48 -1.58
CA PHE A 297 -20.01 5.37 -0.94
C PHE A 297 -18.50 5.54 -1.07
N MET A 298 -18.02 5.96 -2.24
CA MET A 298 -16.61 6.28 -2.48
C MET A 298 -16.10 7.38 -1.54
N ILE A 299 -16.86 8.46 -1.42
CA ILE A 299 -16.54 9.59 -0.52
C ILE A 299 -16.51 9.10 0.93
N SER A 300 -17.56 8.41 1.39
CA SER A 300 -17.67 7.90 2.75
C SER A 300 -16.52 6.93 3.08
N PHE A 301 -16.18 6.03 2.16
CA PHE A 301 -15.09 5.07 2.32
C PHE A 301 -13.75 5.77 2.54
N HIS A 302 -13.39 6.76 1.72
CA HIS A 302 -12.14 7.48 1.88
C HIS A 302 -12.11 8.38 3.11
N LEU A 303 -13.22 9.02 3.45
CA LEU A 303 -13.32 9.80 4.70
C LEU A 303 -13.17 8.89 5.93
N MET A 304 -13.79 7.70 5.91
CA MET A 304 -13.64 6.71 6.96
C MET A 304 -12.18 6.22 7.07
N ASN A 305 -11.57 5.85 5.96
CA ASN A 305 -10.17 5.41 5.93
C ASN A 305 -9.20 6.49 6.44
N SER A 306 -9.48 7.77 6.19
CA SER A 306 -8.67 8.86 6.73
C SER A 306 -8.74 8.99 8.26
N ARG A 307 -9.73 8.34 8.90
CA ARG A 307 -9.88 8.32 10.38
C ARG A 307 -9.38 7.01 10.99
N LEU A 308 -9.46 5.91 10.23
CA LEU A 308 -9.05 4.58 10.67
C LEU A 308 -7.54 4.38 10.61
N PHE A 309 -6.88 4.99 9.63
CA PHE A 309 -5.49 4.68 9.29
C PHE A 309 -4.65 5.95 9.14
N VAL A 310 -3.40 5.85 9.56
CA VAL A 310 -2.39 6.89 9.29
C VAL A 310 -1.83 6.65 7.88
N ILE A 311 -2.52 7.15 6.87
CA ILE A 311 -2.21 6.98 5.44
C ILE A 311 -2.07 8.33 4.70
N GLY A 312 -1.70 9.37 5.44
CA GLY A 312 -1.36 10.70 4.92
C GLY A 312 -2.39 11.27 3.96
N MET A 313 -1.91 11.70 2.80
CA MET A 313 -2.73 12.35 1.77
C MET A 313 -3.44 11.38 0.82
N PHE A 314 -3.31 10.05 1.00
CA PHE A 314 -3.90 9.06 0.10
C PHE A 314 -5.42 9.20 -0.09
N PRO A 315 -6.25 9.29 0.98
CA PRO A 315 -7.69 9.46 0.83
C PRO A 315 -8.07 10.73 0.07
N TRP A 316 -7.32 11.80 0.29
CA TRP A 316 -7.58 13.10 -0.34
C TRP A 316 -7.23 13.12 -1.82
N VAL A 317 -6.17 12.44 -2.24
CA VAL A 317 -5.82 12.28 -3.66
C VAL A 317 -6.87 11.41 -4.37
N CYS A 318 -7.33 10.33 -3.73
CA CYS A 318 -8.43 9.52 -4.27
C CYS A 318 -9.76 10.31 -4.38
N LEU A 319 -10.06 11.16 -3.41
CA LEU A 319 -11.23 12.05 -3.50
C LEU A 319 -11.08 13.12 -4.59
N ALA A 320 -9.87 13.65 -4.77
CA ALA A 320 -9.58 14.61 -5.84
C ALA A 320 -9.76 14.02 -7.25
N GLU A 321 -9.60 12.69 -7.39
CA GLU A 321 -9.79 11.97 -8.65
C GLU A 321 -11.28 11.80 -9.02
N VAL A 322 -12.18 11.65 -8.05
CA VAL A 322 -13.62 11.38 -8.27
C VAL A 322 -14.24 12.29 -9.33
N PRO A 323 -14.01 13.62 -9.32
CA PRO A 323 -14.56 14.54 -10.32
C PRO A 323 -14.12 14.25 -11.76
N LEU A 324 -13.02 13.53 -11.99
CA LEU A 324 -12.56 13.17 -13.34
C LEU A 324 -13.53 12.22 -14.07
N PHE A 325 -14.32 11.45 -13.33
CA PHE A 325 -15.29 10.52 -13.89
C PHE A 325 -16.58 11.19 -14.35
N PHE A 326 -16.82 12.43 -13.95
CA PHE A 326 -18.00 13.20 -14.35
C PHE A 326 -17.78 13.94 -15.70
N SER A 327 -18.68 14.85 -16.06
CA SER A 327 -18.54 15.61 -17.30
C SER A 327 -17.26 16.43 -17.31
N PHE A 328 -16.54 16.47 -18.43
CA PHE A 328 -15.24 17.13 -18.53
C PHE A 328 -15.30 18.64 -18.29
N ASP A 329 -16.47 19.25 -18.54
CA ASP A 329 -16.74 20.68 -18.46
C ASP A 329 -17.47 21.10 -17.15
N TRP A 330 -17.65 20.18 -16.17
CA TRP A 330 -18.35 20.48 -14.93
C TRP A 330 -17.83 21.73 -14.19
N PRO A 331 -16.49 22.01 -14.14
CA PRO A 331 -16.00 23.20 -13.48
C PRO A 331 -16.47 24.49 -14.17
N ARG A 332 -16.54 24.49 -15.52
CA ARG A 332 -17.04 25.66 -16.27
C ARG A 332 -18.52 25.92 -15.99
N ARG A 333 -19.32 24.86 -15.84
CA ARG A 333 -20.75 24.98 -15.55
C ARG A 333 -21.03 25.60 -14.19
N LEU A 334 -20.11 25.47 -13.23
CA LEU A 334 -20.24 26.08 -11.90
C LEU A 334 -19.95 27.60 -11.92
N TRP A 335 -19.05 28.08 -12.77
CA TRP A 335 -18.58 29.47 -12.75
C TRP A 335 -18.94 30.28 -13.99
N ALA A 336 -19.40 29.68 -15.05
CA ALA A 336 -19.75 30.40 -16.28
C ALA A 336 -20.95 29.79 -16.97
N SER A 337 -21.80 30.68 -17.54
CA SER A 337 -22.88 30.30 -18.43
C SER A 337 -22.33 29.53 -19.65
N LYS A 338 -23.03 28.44 -20.02
CA LYS A 338 -22.83 27.53 -21.14
C LYS A 338 -21.79 27.98 -22.20
N SER A 339 -20.56 27.52 -22.06
CA SER A 339 -19.64 27.48 -23.19
C SER A 339 -20.08 26.37 -24.13
N GLN A 340 -20.64 26.69 -25.28
CA GLN A 340 -20.83 25.73 -26.36
C GLN A 340 -19.47 25.42 -26.96
N LEU A 341 -18.84 24.34 -26.48
CA LEU A 341 -17.68 23.76 -27.14
C LEU A 341 -18.17 23.20 -28.51
N GLN A 342 -17.77 23.82 -29.58
CA GLN A 342 -17.90 23.22 -30.89
C GLN A 342 -16.99 22.00 -30.95
N SER A 343 -17.58 20.82 -30.86
CA SER A 343 -16.87 19.56 -31.09
C SER A 343 -16.38 19.56 -32.55
N SER A 344 -15.10 19.76 -32.74
CA SER A 344 -14.46 19.48 -34.01
C SER A 344 -14.38 17.96 -34.21
N ASP A 345 -14.69 17.48 -35.40
CA ASP A 345 -14.57 16.06 -35.73
C ASP A 345 -13.12 15.56 -35.47
N PRO A 346 -12.97 14.37 -34.89
CA PRO A 346 -11.66 13.82 -34.61
C PRO A 346 -10.88 13.61 -35.92
N LYS A 347 -9.71 14.25 -36.02
CA LYS A 347 -8.83 14.12 -37.19
C LYS A 347 -8.35 12.66 -37.33
N GLN A 348 -8.04 12.25 -38.56
CA GLN A 348 -7.41 10.96 -38.80
C GLN A 348 -6.06 10.87 -38.03
N PRO A 349 -5.82 9.77 -37.24
CA PRO A 349 -4.61 9.66 -36.45
C PRO A 349 -3.37 9.58 -37.35
N GLY A 350 -2.44 10.50 -37.14
CA GLY A 350 -1.12 10.51 -37.75
C GLY A 350 -0.18 9.45 -37.17
N ILE A 351 1.05 9.40 -37.64
CA ILE A 351 2.10 8.47 -37.12
C ILE A 351 2.37 8.74 -35.66
N LEU A 352 2.47 9.99 -35.22
CA LEU A 352 2.72 10.38 -33.83
C LEU A 352 1.57 9.93 -32.92
N SER A 353 0.32 10.07 -33.33
CA SER A 353 -0.84 9.58 -32.55
C SER A 353 -0.83 8.06 -32.36
N ARG A 354 -0.40 7.32 -33.41
CA ARG A 354 -0.26 5.86 -33.31
C ARG A 354 0.88 5.47 -32.35
N LEU A 355 2.01 6.18 -32.41
CA LEU A 355 3.12 5.96 -31.48
C LEU A 355 2.70 6.25 -30.03
N SER A 356 2.03 7.38 -29.79
CA SER A 356 1.46 7.70 -28.46
C SER A 356 0.51 6.60 -27.99
N THR A 357 -0.34 6.07 -28.86
CA THR A 357 -1.25 4.96 -28.54
C THR A 357 -0.48 3.69 -28.15
N CYS A 358 0.60 3.35 -28.87
CA CYS A 358 1.45 2.21 -28.52
C CYS A 358 2.12 2.40 -27.16
N LEU A 359 2.60 3.61 -26.84
CA LEU A 359 3.19 3.93 -25.54
C LEU A 359 2.16 3.83 -24.42
N ILE A 360 0.93 4.32 -24.64
CA ILE A 360 -0.19 4.21 -23.69
C ILE A 360 -0.54 2.74 -23.43
N LEU A 361 -0.65 1.92 -24.47
CA LEU A 361 -0.91 0.49 -24.33
C LEU A 361 0.22 -0.23 -23.62
N GLY A 362 1.47 0.13 -23.92
CA GLY A 362 2.66 -0.37 -23.23
C GLY A 362 2.64 -0.02 -21.74
N TYR A 363 2.29 1.21 -21.39
CA TYR A 363 2.11 1.62 -20.00
C TYR A 363 0.99 0.82 -19.31
N CYS A 364 -0.16 0.67 -19.95
CA CYS A 364 -1.26 -0.12 -19.40
C CYS A 364 -0.85 -1.57 -19.17
N ALA A 365 -0.19 -2.20 -20.12
CA ALA A 365 0.32 -3.57 -19.98
C ALA A 365 1.34 -3.70 -18.85
N LEU A 366 2.25 -2.72 -18.72
CA LEU A 366 3.23 -2.68 -17.65
C LEU A 366 2.55 -2.60 -16.28
N GLN A 367 1.59 -1.69 -16.09
CA GLN A 367 0.88 -1.53 -14.80
C GLN A 367 0.05 -2.77 -14.44
N LEU A 368 -0.51 -3.46 -15.41
CA LEU A 368 -1.20 -4.74 -15.18
C LEU A 368 -0.21 -5.88 -14.85
N PHE A 369 0.99 -5.84 -15.39
CA PHE A 369 2.00 -6.87 -15.15
C PHE A 369 2.76 -6.69 -13.83
N LEU A 370 3.07 -5.46 -13.41
CA LEU A 370 3.93 -5.18 -12.26
C LEU A 370 3.55 -5.93 -10.97
N PRO A 371 2.28 -6.07 -10.59
CA PRO A 371 1.89 -6.85 -9.41
C PRO A 371 2.27 -8.33 -9.48
N TYR A 372 2.56 -8.85 -10.68
CA TYR A 372 3.02 -10.22 -10.94
C TYR A 372 4.52 -10.31 -11.22
N SER A 373 5.25 -9.20 -11.18
CA SER A 373 6.71 -9.18 -11.42
C SER A 373 7.49 -10.05 -10.43
N HIS A 374 6.91 -10.37 -9.27
CA HIS A 374 7.48 -11.29 -8.27
C HIS A 374 7.79 -12.70 -8.80
N PHE A 375 7.20 -13.12 -9.94
CA PHE A 375 7.57 -14.38 -10.62
C PHE A 375 8.95 -14.29 -11.25
N ILE A 376 9.40 -13.10 -11.62
CA ILE A 376 10.73 -12.81 -12.19
C ILE A 376 11.68 -12.38 -11.07
N THR A 377 11.28 -11.41 -10.26
CA THR A 377 12.11 -10.81 -9.21
C THR A 377 11.95 -11.55 -7.87
N LYS A 378 12.27 -12.84 -7.88
CA LYS A 378 12.06 -13.79 -6.77
C LYS A 378 12.79 -13.43 -5.48
N GLY A 379 13.94 -12.73 -5.58
CA GLY A 379 14.75 -12.35 -4.44
C GLY A 379 14.11 -11.29 -3.53
N TYR A 380 13.10 -10.57 -4.05
CA TYR A 380 12.30 -9.64 -3.26
C TYR A 380 11.08 -10.28 -2.59
N ASN A 381 10.84 -11.57 -2.84
CA ASN A 381 9.78 -12.28 -2.14
C ASN A 381 10.23 -12.59 -0.72
N ASN A 382 9.31 -12.46 0.20
CA ASN A 382 9.41 -12.91 1.58
C ASN A 382 8.17 -13.78 1.89
N TRP A 383 7.54 -13.62 3.04
CA TRP A 383 6.23 -14.22 3.31
C TRP A 383 5.12 -13.65 2.41
N THR A 384 5.40 -12.55 1.72
CA THR A 384 4.54 -11.92 0.72
C THR A 384 5.25 -11.85 -0.63
N ASN A 385 4.50 -11.59 -1.70
CA ASN A 385 5.01 -11.59 -3.06
C ASN A 385 5.45 -10.20 -3.51
N GLY A 386 6.76 -10.03 -3.74
CA GLY A 386 7.35 -8.83 -4.29
C GLY A 386 7.56 -7.70 -3.28
N LEU A 387 8.07 -6.58 -3.77
CA LEU A 387 8.28 -5.37 -2.97
C LEU A 387 6.96 -4.65 -2.70
N TYR A 388 6.82 -4.15 -1.49
CA TYR A 388 5.69 -3.33 -1.09
C TYR A 388 5.65 -2.02 -1.88
N GLY A 389 4.47 -1.61 -2.31
CA GLY A 389 4.23 -0.38 -3.09
C GLY A 389 3.51 -0.64 -4.40
N TYR A 390 4.14 -1.30 -5.35
CA TYR A 390 3.54 -1.59 -6.66
C TYR A 390 2.75 -2.91 -6.74
N SER A 391 2.79 -3.73 -5.70
CA SER A 391 2.01 -4.99 -5.60
C SER A 391 0.53 -4.76 -5.30
N TRP A 392 0.16 -3.59 -4.82
CA TRP A 392 -1.19 -3.18 -4.41
C TRP A 392 -1.78 -4.02 -3.28
N ASP A 393 -0.95 -4.57 -2.40
CA ASP A 393 -1.33 -5.40 -1.24
C ASP A 393 -1.78 -4.54 -0.05
N MET A 394 -2.74 -3.62 -0.29
CA MET A 394 -3.17 -2.66 0.72
C MET A 394 -3.91 -3.35 1.86
N MET A 395 -3.38 -3.23 3.08
CA MET A 395 -3.97 -3.70 4.35
C MET A 395 -4.14 -5.23 4.47
N VAL A 396 -3.63 -6.03 3.52
CA VAL A 396 -3.80 -7.49 3.52
C VAL A 396 -2.85 -8.18 4.48
N HIS A 397 -1.71 -7.55 4.79
CA HIS A 397 -0.67 -8.12 5.64
C HIS A 397 -0.37 -7.20 6.82
N SER A 398 -0.55 -7.72 8.03
CA SER A 398 -0.15 -7.10 9.28
C SER A 398 1.00 -7.91 9.87
N TYR A 399 2.09 -7.23 10.23
CA TYR A 399 3.25 -7.84 10.85
C TYR A 399 3.35 -7.37 12.30
N ASP A 400 3.65 -8.32 13.18
CA ASP A 400 3.98 -8.08 14.57
C ASP A 400 5.37 -8.66 14.86
N THR A 401 6.32 -7.80 15.23
CA THR A 401 7.71 -8.18 15.50
C THR A 401 7.90 -8.25 17.00
N LEU A 402 8.03 -9.47 17.53
CA LEU A 402 8.19 -9.73 18.96
C LEU A 402 9.59 -9.36 19.45
N GLN A 403 10.62 -9.83 18.72
CA GLN A 403 12.00 -9.65 19.11
C GLN A 403 12.91 -9.52 17.89
N THR A 404 13.88 -8.63 18.00
CA THR A 404 14.96 -8.47 17.03
C THR A 404 16.28 -8.45 17.79
N SER A 405 17.17 -9.38 17.47
CA SER A 405 18.53 -9.45 18.03
C SER A 405 19.56 -9.36 16.92
N ILE A 406 20.51 -8.45 17.06
CA ILE A 406 21.66 -8.32 16.18
C ILE A 406 22.91 -8.70 16.97
N GLN A 407 23.59 -9.74 16.53
CA GLN A 407 24.85 -10.19 17.11
C GLN A 407 26.00 -9.87 16.18
N VAL A 408 26.94 -9.08 16.69
CA VAL A 408 28.22 -8.78 16.04
C VAL A 408 29.29 -9.64 16.70
N VAL A 409 29.85 -10.54 15.94
CA VAL A 409 30.89 -11.47 16.41
C VAL A 409 32.25 -11.01 15.85
N ASP A 410 33.17 -10.68 16.75
CA ASP A 410 34.56 -10.46 16.37
C ASP A 410 35.24 -11.81 16.09
N ASN A 411 35.65 -12.02 14.87
CA ASN A 411 36.25 -13.30 14.45
C ASN A 411 37.62 -13.57 15.03
N GLU A 412 38.33 -12.55 15.53
CA GLU A 412 39.67 -12.68 16.13
C GLU A 412 39.55 -12.99 17.63
N SER A 413 38.79 -12.20 18.38
CA SER A 413 38.62 -12.38 19.82
C SER A 413 37.52 -13.40 20.21
N ARG A 414 36.66 -13.77 19.26
CA ARG A 414 35.45 -14.61 19.46
C ARG A 414 34.43 -14.00 20.41
N GLN A 415 34.57 -12.73 20.71
CA GLN A 415 33.55 -12.02 21.53
C GLN A 415 32.29 -11.74 20.73
N VAL A 416 31.15 -11.89 21.41
CA VAL A 416 29.83 -11.61 20.85
C VAL A 416 29.31 -10.33 21.49
N HIS A 417 28.97 -9.36 20.65
CA HIS A 417 28.39 -8.09 21.07
C HIS A 417 26.94 -8.00 20.56
N ASN A 418 26.01 -7.70 21.44
CA ASN A 418 24.64 -7.41 21.03
C ASN A 418 24.52 -5.93 20.69
N LEU A 419 24.01 -5.66 19.50
CA LEU A 419 23.79 -4.31 19.01
C LEU A 419 22.32 -3.96 19.11
N ASN A 420 22.00 -2.72 19.52
CA ASN A 420 20.65 -2.21 19.44
C ASN A 420 20.16 -2.24 17.99
N PRO A 421 19.07 -2.92 17.67
CA PRO A 421 18.56 -3.05 16.31
C PRO A 421 18.27 -1.73 15.60
N PHE A 422 18.01 -0.69 16.37
CA PHE A 422 17.69 0.66 15.87
C PHE A 422 18.85 1.66 16.03
N ALA A 423 20.08 1.20 16.31
CA ALA A 423 21.23 2.08 16.48
C ALA A 423 21.51 2.98 15.28
N PHE A 424 21.28 2.49 14.05
CA PHE A 424 21.61 3.20 12.82
C PHE A 424 20.41 3.41 11.88
N THR A 425 19.21 3.06 12.29
CA THR A 425 17.99 3.30 11.54
C THR A 425 16.78 3.31 12.47
N GLU A 426 15.76 4.06 12.14
CA GLU A 426 14.46 4.06 12.84
C GLU A 426 13.46 3.08 12.20
N TYR A 427 13.77 2.56 11.04
CA TYR A 427 12.88 1.71 10.27
C TYR A 427 13.01 0.24 10.67
N ASP A 428 11.88 -0.48 10.75
CA ASP A 428 11.80 -1.90 11.08
C ASP A 428 11.62 -2.82 9.85
N ARG A 429 11.40 -2.25 8.65
CA ARG A 429 11.06 -3.04 7.46
C ARG A 429 12.17 -3.99 7.01
N TRP A 430 13.43 -3.69 7.32
CA TRP A 430 14.56 -4.56 7.05
C TRP A 430 14.47 -5.91 7.78
N THR A 431 13.68 -6.00 8.86
CA THR A 431 13.44 -7.25 9.59
C THR A 431 12.66 -8.29 8.76
N LYS A 432 12.02 -7.85 7.68
CA LYS A 432 11.07 -8.63 6.86
C LYS A 432 11.56 -8.91 5.45
N TYR A 433 12.54 -8.13 4.95
CA TYR A 433 13.03 -8.22 3.56
C TYR A 433 14.52 -8.51 3.52
N ALA A 434 14.89 -9.61 2.87
CA ALA A 434 16.25 -10.12 2.82
C ALA A 434 17.26 -9.14 2.20
N ASP A 435 16.88 -8.41 1.15
CA ASP A 435 17.73 -7.41 0.52
C ASP A 435 18.09 -6.27 1.47
N MET A 436 17.10 -5.79 2.25
CA MET A 436 17.30 -4.74 3.25
C MET A 436 18.10 -5.26 4.45
N ALA A 437 17.91 -6.52 4.88
CA ALA A 437 18.69 -7.13 5.94
C ALA A 437 20.19 -7.18 5.59
N VAL A 438 20.54 -7.58 4.36
CA VAL A 438 21.94 -7.56 3.88
C VAL A 438 22.47 -6.12 3.77
N GLN A 439 21.66 -5.18 3.30
CA GLN A 439 22.04 -3.76 3.24
C GLN A 439 22.33 -3.21 4.64
N TYR A 440 21.49 -3.56 5.62
CA TYR A 440 21.68 -3.12 7.00
C TYR A 440 22.93 -3.71 7.63
N ALA A 441 23.18 -5.02 7.46
CA ALA A 441 24.40 -5.64 7.96
C ALA A 441 25.66 -4.97 7.40
N LYS A 442 25.70 -4.64 6.10
CA LYS A 442 26.81 -3.92 5.49
C LYS A 442 26.96 -2.50 6.02
N CYS A 443 25.85 -1.78 6.21
CA CYS A 443 25.89 -0.45 6.79
C CYS A 443 26.39 -0.48 8.24
N ILE A 444 26.00 -1.47 9.05
CA ILE A 444 26.50 -1.68 10.41
C ILE A 444 28.04 -1.90 10.37
N GLU A 445 28.53 -2.75 9.46
CA GLU A 445 29.97 -2.98 9.30
C GLU A 445 30.72 -1.69 8.97
N GLU A 446 30.22 -0.90 7.99
CA GLU A 446 30.82 0.38 7.60
C GLU A 446 30.82 1.38 8.78
N ASN A 447 29.70 1.50 9.50
CA ASN A 447 29.55 2.40 10.63
C ASN A 447 30.47 2.03 11.81
N LEU A 448 30.60 0.74 12.12
CA LEU A 448 31.50 0.27 13.18
C LEU A 448 32.97 0.52 12.83
N LYS A 449 33.35 0.39 11.55
CA LYS A 449 34.71 0.75 11.07
C LYS A 449 34.97 2.26 11.20
N VAL A 450 33.99 3.11 10.90
CA VAL A 450 34.10 4.57 11.05
C VAL A 450 34.19 4.96 12.52
N ALA A 451 33.37 4.35 13.38
CA ALA A 451 33.35 4.63 14.81
C ALA A 451 34.59 4.14 15.55
N GLN A 452 35.41 3.27 14.96
CA GLN A 452 36.61 2.68 15.55
C GLN A 452 36.38 2.17 16.98
N HIS A 453 35.29 1.42 17.20
CA HIS A 453 34.92 0.98 18.54
C HIS A 453 36.01 0.07 19.12
N PRO A 454 36.57 0.41 20.31
CA PRO A 454 37.81 -0.25 20.82
C PRO A 454 37.60 -1.73 21.15
N ALA A 455 36.38 -2.19 21.35
CA ALA A 455 36.05 -3.57 21.69
C ALA A 455 35.74 -4.45 20.47
N ILE A 456 35.72 -3.91 19.24
CA ILE A 456 35.31 -4.63 18.03
C ILE A 456 36.41 -4.53 16.98
N GLY A 457 36.96 -5.68 16.58
CA GLY A 457 38.00 -5.77 15.55
C GLY A 457 37.46 -5.43 14.15
N SER A 458 38.39 -5.45 13.17
CA SER A 458 38.05 -5.17 11.77
C SER A 458 37.38 -6.36 11.05
N ASN A 459 37.59 -7.58 11.54
CA ASN A 459 37.06 -8.81 10.95
C ASN A 459 35.88 -9.32 11.76
N ILE A 460 34.67 -8.92 11.35
CA ILE A 460 33.43 -9.24 12.04
C ILE A 460 32.49 -10.10 11.21
N SER A 461 31.60 -10.79 11.88
CA SER A 461 30.46 -11.48 11.31
C SER A 461 29.18 -10.95 11.96
N ILE A 462 28.10 -10.84 11.22
CA ILE A 462 26.82 -10.25 11.69
C ILE A 462 25.69 -11.25 11.49
N TYR A 463 24.98 -11.53 12.59
CA TYR A 463 23.87 -12.48 12.64
C TYR A 463 22.60 -11.78 13.13
N PHE A 464 21.49 -12.06 12.46
CA PHE A 464 20.17 -11.53 12.84
C PHE A 464 19.30 -12.68 13.32
N ASP A 465 18.73 -12.56 14.53
CA ASP A 465 17.65 -13.41 15.04
C ASP A 465 16.39 -12.55 15.21
N ILE A 466 15.41 -12.71 14.31
CA ILE A 466 14.24 -11.86 14.19
C ILE A 466 13.00 -12.73 14.28
N TRP A 467 12.19 -12.47 15.30
CA TRP A 467 10.94 -13.14 15.55
C TRP A 467 9.76 -12.25 15.15
N CYS A 468 8.97 -12.73 14.21
CA CYS A 468 7.89 -11.97 13.62
C CYS A 468 6.66 -12.87 13.37
N SER A 469 5.48 -12.32 13.57
CA SER A 469 4.21 -12.92 13.20
C SER A 469 3.59 -12.18 12.02
N MET A 470 2.81 -12.86 11.21
CA MET A 470 2.01 -12.26 10.14
C MET A 470 0.55 -12.66 10.29
N ASN A 471 -0.36 -11.66 10.39
CA ASN A 471 -1.80 -11.86 10.50
C ASN A 471 -2.22 -12.78 11.66
N GLY A 472 -1.66 -12.60 12.86
CA GLY A 472 -2.02 -13.38 14.05
C GLY A 472 -1.63 -14.85 14.00
N ARG A 473 -0.51 -15.19 13.31
CA ARG A 473 0.12 -16.52 13.35
C ARG A 473 1.07 -16.62 14.54
N PHE A 474 1.71 -17.77 14.64
CA PHE A 474 2.84 -17.94 15.53
C PHE A 474 3.95 -16.92 15.24
N GLN A 475 4.65 -16.48 16.27
CA GLN A 475 5.93 -15.82 16.14
C GLN A 475 6.95 -16.82 15.61
N GLN A 476 7.56 -16.53 14.48
CA GLN A 476 8.55 -17.39 13.83
C GLN A 476 9.73 -16.57 13.32
N ARG A 477 10.84 -17.22 13.07
CA ARG A 477 12.02 -16.56 12.50
C ARG A 477 11.82 -16.14 11.05
N SER A 478 12.21 -14.89 10.74
CA SER A 478 12.22 -14.37 9.36
C SER A 478 13.40 -14.90 8.56
N PHE A 479 14.57 -15.02 9.22
CA PHE A 479 15.84 -15.46 8.61
C PHE A 479 16.48 -16.54 9.44
N ASP A 480 17.39 -17.33 8.82
CA ASP A 480 18.20 -18.32 9.54
C ASP A 480 19.29 -17.59 10.37
N PRO A 481 19.21 -17.64 11.72
CA PRO A 481 20.11 -16.89 12.59
C PRO A 481 21.56 -17.39 12.57
N ARG A 482 21.85 -18.50 11.88
CA ARG A 482 23.18 -19.06 11.75
C ARG A 482 23.95 -18.51 10.55
N VAL A 483 23.29 -17.72 9.69
CA VAL A 483 23.88 -17.17 8.47
C VAL A 483 24.55 -15.83 8.75
N ASP A 484 25.86 -15.74 8.46
CA ASP A 484 26.58 -14.46 8.46
C ASP A 484 26.11 -13.59 7.30
N LEU A 485 25.40 -12.50 7.61
CA LEU A 485 24.79 -11.63 6.60
C LEU A 485 25.80 -10.81 5.79
N LEU A 486 27.03 -10.65 6.27
CA LEU A 486 28.11 -10.02 5.49
C LEU A 486 28.59 -10.91 4.33
N LYS A 487 28.43 -12.23 4.48
CA LYS A 487 28.81 -13.24 3.47
C LYS A 487 27.61 -13.81 2.74
N ALA A 488 26.39 -13.48 3.18
CA ALA A 488 25.15 -13.98 2.61
C ALA A 488 24.98 -13.52 1.15
N LYS A 489 24.70 -14.46 0.26
CA LYS A 489 24.40 -14.16 -1.14
C LYS A 489 22.94 -13.76 -1.28
N TRP A 490 22.70 -12.67 -1.99
CA TRP A 490 21.38 -12.22 -2.37
C TRP A 490 21.38 -11.75 -3.85
N SER A 491 20.33 -12.09 -4.58
CA SER A 491 20.11 -11.71 -5.97
C SER A 491 18.64 -11.33 -6.17
N PRO A 492 18.30 -10.29 -6.94
CA PRO A 492 16.90 -9.93 -7.20
C PRO A 492 16.12 -11.02 -7.96
N PHE A 493 16.80 -11.94 -8.67
CA PHE A 493 16.17 -12.93 -9.55
C PHE A 493 16.09 -14.35 -8.97
N GLU A 494 16.80 -14.61 -7.87
CA GLU A 494 16.89 -15.93 -7.25
C GLU A 494 16.20 -15.93 -5.88
N VAL A 495 15.61 -17.07 -5.51
CA VAL A 495 15.02 -17.24 -4.18
C VAL A 495 16.12 -17.20 -3.12
N THR A 496 15.93 -16.42 -2.08
CA THR A 496 16.89 -16.29 -0.97
C THR A 496 16.87 -17.56 -0.11
N SER A 497 17.97 -18.29 -0.08
CA SER A 497 18.06 -19.59 0.61
C SER A 497 18.06 -19.52 2.14
N TRP A 498 18.43 -18.39 2.70
CA TRP A 498 18.50 -18.15 4.15
C TRP A 498 17.30 -17.39 4.70
N SER A 499 16.33 -16.99 3.85
CA SER A 499 15.02 -16.52 4.27
C SER A 499 14.14 -17.73 4.59
N LEU A 500 13.63 -17.78 5.81
CA LEU A 500 12.81 -18.89 6.28
C LEU A 500 11.37 -18.73 5.78
N PRO A 501 10.73 -19.81 5.28
CA PRO A 501 9.38 -19.72 4.74
C PRO A 501 8.35 -19.51 5.84
N LEU A 502 7.20 -18.92 5.49
CA LEU A 502 6.05 -18.85 6.39
C LEU A 502 5.52 -20.25 6.69
N LEU A 503 5.34 -20.57 7.97
CA LEU A 503 4.87 -21.88 8.45
C LEU A 503 3.35 -22.04 8.22
N THR A 504 2.96 -22.13 6.95
CA THR A 504 1.55 -22.28 6.55
C THR A 504 0.93 -23.62 6.95
N GLU A 505 1.74 -24.62 7.19
CA GLU A 505 1.31 -25.95 7.68
C GLU A 505 0.65 -25.88 9.07
N LEU A 506 1.00 -24.86 9.87
CA LEU A 506 0.41 -24.61 11.19
C LEU A 506 -0.87 -23.74 11.15
N ASN A 507 -1.35 -23.36 9.96
CA ASN A 507 -2.55 -22.51 9.82
C ASN A 507 -3.80 -23.12 10.45
N HIS A 508 -3.90 -24.44 10.52
CA HIS A 508 -5.02 -25.15 11.15
C HIS A 508 -5.14 -24.88 12.65
N MET A 509 -4.04 -24.44 13.29
CA MET A 509 -4.02 -24.10 14.72
C MET A 509 -4.60 -22.72 15.03
N ARG A 510 -4.72 -21.80 14.07
CA ARG A 510 -5.09 -20.39 14.28
C ARG A 510 -6.41 -20.19 15.04
N PRO A 511 -7.50 -20.93 14.77
CA PRO A 511 -8.72 -20.83 15.61
C PRO A 511 -8.45 -21.17 17.07
N LYS A 512 -7.62 -22.22 17.33
CA LYS A 512 -7.26 -22.64 18.67
C LYS A 512 -6.39 -21.58 19.39
N LEU A 513 -5.51 -20.88 18.67
CA LEU A 513 -4.71 -19.78 19.24
C LEU A 513 -5.60 -18.69 19.80
N ARG A 514 -6.62 -18.25 19.05
CA ARG A 514 -7.59 -17.24 19.52
C ARG A 514 -8.34 -17.70 20.77
N THR A 515 -8.74 -18.97 20.83
CA THR A 515 -9.41 -19.53 22.01
C THR A 515 -8.49 -19.50 23.23
N ILE A 516 -7.24 -19.97 23.09
CA ILE A 516 -6.25 -19.98 24.17
C ILE A 516 -5.93 -18.55 24.65
N GLU A 517 -5.74 -17.62 23.71
CA GLU A 517 -5.51 -16.20 24.02
C GLU A 517 -6.65 -15.63 24.85
N THR A 518 -7.90 -15.84 24.42
CA THR A 518 -9.09 -15.39 25.18
C THR A 518 -9.16 -16.02 26.57
N GLU A 519 -8.83 -17.31 26.70
CA GLU A 519 -8.81 -18.02 27.99
C GLU A 519 -7.74 -17.47 28.92
N VAL A 520 -6.52 -17.22 28.43
CA VAL A 520 -5.39 -16.71 29.23
C VAL A 520 -5.65 -15.27 29.68
N LEU A 521 -6.12 -14.42 28.77
CA LEU A 521 -6.46 -13.03 29.09
C LEU A 521 -7.62 -12.93 30.09
N ALA A 522 -8.48 -13.94 30.18
CA ALA A 522 -9.54 -14.02 31.19
C ALA A 522 -9.05 -14.43 32.57
N TRP A 523 -7.82 -14.92 32.74
CA TRP A 523 -7.30 -15.28 34.08
C TRP A 523 -7.16 -14.05 34.98
N ASN A 524 -6.56 -13.00 34.45
CA ASN A 524 -6.47 -11.67 35.02
C ASN A 524 -5.99 -10.66 33.96
N ASN A 525 -6.09 -9.36 34.28
CA ASN A 525 -5.71 -8.29 33.33
C ASN A 525 -4.19 -8.19 33.09
N TYR A 526 -3.37 -9.00 33.72
CA TYR A 526 -1.90 -8.93 33.70
C TYR A 526 -1.27 -10.24 33.20
N SER A 527 -2.07 -11.22 32.82
CA SER A 527 -1.63 -12.46 32.18
C SER A 527 -1.64 -12.31 30.67
N ASP A 528 -0.66 -12.94 30.01
CA ASP A 528 -0.52 -12.89 28.56
C ASP A 528 0.03 -14.21 28.03
N VAL A 529 -0.04 -14.41 26.71
CA VAL A 529 0.42 -15.59 26.00
C VAL A 529 1.20 -15.23 24.75
N VAL A 530 2.34 -15.88 24.56
CA VAL A 530 3.15 -15.75 23.34
C VAL A 530 3.17 -17.09 22.62
N PHE A 531 2.71 -17.10 21.39
CA PHE A 531 2.69 -18.27 20.51
C PHE A 531 3.93 -18.28 19.63
N VAL A 532 4.72 -19.34 19.70
CA VAL A 532 5.99 -19.49 19.00
C VAL A 532 5.98 -20.73 18.14
N ALA A 533 6.58 -20.65 16.95
CA ALA A 533 6.87 -21.82 16.13
C ALA A 533 8.29 -21.71 15.57
N ASP A 534 9.05 -22.79 15.62
CA ASP A 534 10.42 -22.79 15.17
C ASP A 534 10.77 -23.98 14.29
N PHE A 535 11.82 -23.81 13.52
CA PHE A 535 12.27 -24.76 12.51
C PHE A 535 13.17 -25.85 13.13
N PRO A 536 13.20 -27.04 12.51
CA PRO A 536 14.06 -28.14 12.98
C PRO A 536 15.53 -27.74 13.13
N GLY A 537 16.12 -28.10 14.28
CA GLY A 537 17.53 -27.84 14.58
C GLY A 537 17.85 -26.41 15.02
N LEU A 538 16.85 -25.52 15.11
CA LEU A 538 17.03 -24.19 15.71
C LEU A 538 16.70 -24.22 17.20
N THR A 539 17.37 -23.34 17.94
CA THR A 539 17.20 -23.19 19.39
C THR A 539 16.74 -21.78 19.70
N LEU A 540 15.62 -21.64 20.38
CA LEU A 540 15.21 -20.39 21.01
C LEU A 540 15.90 -20.26 22.36
N THR A 541 16.62 -19.16 22.53
CA THR A 541 17.19 -18.74 23.81
C THR A 541 16.30 -17.66 24.40
N ASN A 542 15.65 -17.94 25.52
CA ASN A 542 14.68 -17.04 26.15
C ASN A 542 15.07 -16.79 27.61
N PHE A 543 15.37 -15.53 27.94
CA PHE A 543 15.56 -15.09 29.31
C PHE A 543 14.20 -14.62 29.87
N ILE A 544 13.78 -15.24 30.96
CA ILE A 544 12.54 -14.86 31.67
C ILE A 544 12.89 -13.85 32.75
N SER A 545 12.33 -12.63 32.60
CA SER A 545 12.51 -11.55 33.57
C SER A 545 12.00 -11.93 34.94
N PRO A 546 12.64 -11.47 36.04
CA PRO A 546 12.14 -11.65 37.41
C PRO A 546 10.75 -11.03 37.64
N ASP A 547 10.31 -10.12 36.78
CA ASP A 547 8.96 -9.53 36.82
C ASP A 547 7.87 -10.47 36.29
N LEU A 548 8.24 -11.59 35.67
CA LEU A 548 7.29 -12.56 35.13
C LEU A 548 7.17 -13.75 36.09
N ILE A 549 5.94 -14.07 36.47
CA ILE A 549 5.58 -15.17 37.36
C ILE A 549 4.59 -16.13 36.69
N ASN A 550 4.43 -17.31 37.23
CA ASN A 550 3.57 -18.38 36.70
C ASN A 550 3.89 -18.73 35.26
N CYS A 551 5.17 -18.63 34.88
CA CYS A 551 5.61 -18.91 33.55
C CYS A 551 5.50 -20.40 33.23
N THR A 552 4.87 -20.73 32.10
CA THR A 552 4.79 -22.11 31.60
C THR A 552 5.13 -22.19 30.12
N LEU A 553 5.80 -23.28 29.74
CA LEU A 553 5.98 -23.67 28.35
C LEU A 553 5.07 -24.86 28.05
N THR A 554 4.20 -24.73 27.08
CA THR A 554 3.31 -25.80 26.61
C THR A 554 3.53 -26.09 25.14
N ILE A 555 3.74 -27.37 24.79
CA ILE A 555 3.95 -27.80 23.42
C ILE A 555 2.60 -28.05 22.76
N LEU A 556 2.33 -27.38 21.66
CA LEU A 556 1.09 -27.53 20.88
C LEU A 556 1.21 -28.61 19.81
N GLU A 557 2.31 -28.59 19.04
CA GLU A 557 2.59 -29.57 17.99
C GLU A 557 4.10 -29.76 17.85
N GLY A 558 4.53 -30.97 17.45
CA GLY A 558 5.93 -31.32 17.28
C GLY A 558 6.63 -31.75 18.57
N ASN A 559 7.96 -31.75 18.54
CA ASN A 559 8.81 -32.18 19.67
C ASN A 559 9.92 -31.15 19.90
N VAL A 560 10.19 -30.89 21.17
CA VAL A 560 11.26 -29.98 21.56
C VAL A 560 12.14 -30.62 22.64
N ARG A 561 13.39 -30.20 22.66
CA ARG A 561 14.34 -30.42 23.73
C ARG A 561 14.44 -29.15 24.55
N TYR A 562 14.11 -29.24 25.81
CA TYR A 562 14.17 -28.13 26.78
C TYR A 562 15.34 -28.34 27.74
N SER A 563 16.06 -27.27 28.04
CA SER A 563 17.07 -27.18 29.13
C SER A 563 17.12 -25.73 29.63
N ASN A 564 17.67 -25.52 30.80
CA ASN A 564 17.96 -24.21 31.37
C ASN A 564 19.42 -24.08 31.81
N GLU A 565 19.87 -22.88 32.13
CA GLU A 565 21.27 -22.63 32.50
C GLU A 565 21.66 -23.16 33.86
N GLN A 566 20.69 -23.36 34.80
CA GLN A 566 20.95 -23.76 36.19
C GLN A 566 20.88 -25.27 36.37
N ASP A 567 20.06 -25.94 35.57
CA ASP A 567 19.84 -27.39 35.64
C ASP A 567 20.41 -28.06 34.39
N PRO A 568 21.42 -28.93 34.50
CA PRO A 568 21.96 -29.68 33.40
C PRO A 568 21.01 -30.75 32.83
N GLU A 569 19.85 -30.96 33.47
CA GLU A 569 18.88 -31.96 33.02
C GLU A 569 18.19 -31.53 31.73
N VAL A 570 18.07 -32.44 30.83
CA VAL A 570 17.47 -32.20 29.50
C VAL A 570 16.13 -32.87 29.40
N TYR A 571 15.08 -32.11 29.16
CA TYR A 571 13.71 -32.62 29.07
C TYR A 571 13.29 -32.71 27.60
N PHE A 572 12.71 -33.86 27.22
CA PHE A 572 12.11 -34.07 25.92
C PHE A 572 10.59 -33.90 26.03
N LEU A 573 10.08 -32.82 25.44
CA LEU A 573 8.68 -32.48 25.49
C LEU A 573 8.01 -32.73 24.14
N THR A 574 6.84 -33.32 24.18
CA THR A 574 6.00 -33.64 23.01
C THR A 574 4.68 -32.87 23.08
N ALA A 575 3.92 -32.86 22.01
CA ALA A 575 2.59 -32.24 21.96
C ALA A 575 1.72 -32.57 23.17
N GLY A 576 1.12 -31.56 23.78
CA GLY A 576 0.27 -31.65 25.00
C GLY A 576 1.05 -31.68 26.31
N LYS A 577 2.37 -31.65 26.30
CA LYS A 577 3.18 -31.54 27.55
C LYS A 577 3.45 -30.08 27.89
N SER A 578 3.43 -29.81 29.20
CA SER A 578 3.77 -28.50 29.77
C SER A 578 4.83 -28.64 30.85
N ILE A 579 5.65 -27.59 31.02
CA ILE A 579 6.66 -27.47 32.08
C ILE A 579 6.59 -26.06 32.64
N CYS A 580 6.70 -25.95 33.98
CA CYS A 580 6.85 -24.65 34.64
C CYS A 580 8.27 -24.12 34.42
N LEU A 581 8.38 -22.83 34.22
CA LEU A 581 9.64 -22.14 33.97
C LEU A 581 9.98 -21.22 35.13
N ASP A 582 11.22 -21.26 35.56
CA ASP A 582 11.72 -20.38 36.61
C ASP A 582 12.05 -19.01 36.05
N SER A 583 11.77 -17.94 36.79
CA SER A 583 12.16 -16.58 36.41
C SER A 583 13.63 -16.30 36.75
N ASN A 584 14.19 -15.26 36.11
CA ASN A 584 15.58 -14.81 36.30
C ASN A 584 16.64 -15.80 35.81
N ILE A 585 16.28 -16.68 34.85
CA ILE A 585 17.23 -17.60 34.19
C ILE A 585 16.95 -17.69 32.69
N THR A 586 17.94 -18.18 31.96
CA THR A 586 17.84 -18.42 30.50
C THR A 586 17.37 -19.86 30.25
N HIS A 587 16.37 -19.96 29.39
CA HIS A 587 15.78 -21.20 28.94
C HIS A 587 16.12 -21.45 27.47
N LEU A 588 16.41 -22.70 27.14
CA LEU A 588 16.78 -23.15 25.81
C LEU A 588 15.71 -24.14 25.30
N VAL A 589 15.06 -23.77 24.20
CA VAL A 589 14.05 -24.63 23.56
C VAL A 589 14.52 -24.96 22.15
N THR A 590 14.96 -26.20 21.92
CA THR A 590 15.45 -26.67 20.64
C THR A 590 14.38 -27.50 19.95
N THR A 591 14.00 -27.12 18.73
CA THR A 591 13.10 -27.92 17.90
C THR A 591 13.82 -29.15 17.38
N ILE A 592 13.28 -30.34 17.66
CA ILE A 592 13.85 -31.62 17.25
C ILE A 592 12.96 -32.37 16.25
N GLY A 593 13.58 -33.22 15.43
CA GLY A 593 12.87 -33.96 14.38
C GLY A 593 13.00 -33.30 13.01
N GLN A 594 12.08 -33.61 12.10
CA GLN A 594 12.09 -33.13 10.72
C GLN A 594 11.01 -32.11 10.40
N LYS A 595 10.10 -31.88 11.34
CA LYS A 595 8.99 -30.91 11.20
C LYS A 595 9.15 -29.78 12.18
N PRO A 596 8.64 -28.57 11.87
CA PRO A 596 8.55 -27.47 12.82
C PRO A 596 7.79 -27.88 14.08
N ALA A 597 8.14 -27.28 15.20
CA ALA A 597 7.38 -27.41 16.44
C ALA A 597 6.73 -26.08 16.78
N SER A 598 5.52 -26.16 17.33
CA SER A 598 4.79 -24.99 17.86
C SER A 598 4.52 -25.17 19.33
N TYR A 599 4.70 -24.09 20.07
CA TYR A 599 4.54 -24.04 21.50
C TYR A 599 4.10 -22.66 21.96
N LEU A 600 3.69 -22.54 23.20
CA LEU A 600 3.31 -21.26 23.79
C LEU A 600 3.98 -21.07 25.14
N PHE A 601 4.21 -19.80 25.44
CA PHE A 601 4.58 -19.34 26.77
C PHE A 601 3.39 -18.59 27.37
N THR A 602 2.97 -18.93 28.60
CA THR A 602 2.05 -18.12 29.38
C THR A 602 2.79 -17.52 30.58
N TYR A 603 2.45 -16.32 30.96
CA TYR A 603 3.06 -15.62 32.08
C TYR A 603 2.11 -14.58 32.67
N THR A 604 2.40 -14.14 33.89
CA THR A 604 1.72 -13.01 34.53
C THR A 604 2.77 -11.97 34.93
N ASN A 605 2.51 -10.70 34.59
CA ASN A 605 3.40 -9.61 34.97
C ASN A 605 3.16 -9.22 36.42
N LYS A 606 4.16 -9.50 37.27
CA LYS A 606 4.11 -9.30 38.72
C LYS A 606 4.04 -7.81 39.10
N THR A 607 4.89 -7.00 38.52
CA THR A 607 4.97 -5.55 38.76
C THR A 607 3.65 -4.87 38.45
N MET A 608 3.06 -5.18 37.28
CA MET A 608 1.76 -4.64 36.90
C MET A 608 0.62 -5.15 37.77
N LEU A 609 0.68 -6.41 38.23
CA LEU A 609 -0.29 -6.99 39.15
C LEU A 609 -0.25 -6.26 40.49
N GLU A 610 0.93 -6.03 41.07
CA GLU A 610 1.12 -5.32 42.34
C GLU A 610 0.68 -3.85 42.21
N GLN A 611 1.09 -3.12 41.15
CA GLN A 611 0.65 -1.74 40.90
C GLN A 611 -0.85 -1.65 40.64
N GLY A 612 -1.43 -2.63 39.94
CA GLY A 612 -2.87 -2.66 39.66
C GLY A 612 -3.71 -2.95 40.89
N MET A 613 -3.23 -3.71 41.85
CA MET A 613 -3.88 -3.88 43.16
C MET A 613 -3.87 -2.59 43.98
N GLU A 614 -2.74 -1.87 43.98
CA GLU A 614 -2.65 -0.55 44.64
C GLU A 614 -3.52 0.51 43.94
N SER A 615 -3.61 0.49 42.59
CA SER A 615 -4.40 1.46 41.83
C SER A 615 -5.91 1.19 41.84
N MET A 616 -6.37 -0.03 42.12
CA MET A 616 -7.81 -0.30 42.29
C MET A 616 -8.35 0.31 43.60
N ASP A 617 -7.50 0.45 44.64
CA ASP A 617 -7.88 1.16 45.87
C ASP A 617 -7.86 2.70 45.69
N GLU A 618 -7.10 3.25 44.76
CA GLU A 618 -7.01 4.71 44.47
C GLU A 618 -7.86 5.19 43.28
N LYS A 619 -8.16 4.35 42.30
CA LYS A 619 -8.79 4.77 41.03
C LYS A 619 -10.26 4.39 40.87
N ALA A 620 -11.06 4.53 41.91
CA ALA A 620 -12.52 4.63 41.72
C ALA A 620 -12.95 5.94 41.04
N GLY A 621 -12.07 6.66 40.43
CA GLY A 621 -12.38 7.90 39.74
C GLY A 621 -11.18 8.50 39.02
N THR A 622 -10.88 8.14 37.83
CA THR A 622 -10.35 8.94 36.73
C THR A 622 -9.51 8.10 35.76
N ASP A 623 -10.12 7.34 34.89
CA ASP A 623 -9.54 6.98 33.59
C ASP A 623 -10.47 7.48 32.49
N THR A 624 -10.44 8.78 32.28
CA THR A 624 -10.75 9.37 30.99
C THR A 624 -9.40 9.72 30.35
N GLU A 625 -8.90 8.87 29.43
CA GLU A 625 -8.02 9.41 28.40
C GLU A 625 -8.67 10.68 27.90
N GLU A 626 -8.05 11.82 28.12
CA GLU A 626 -8.51 13.11 27.61
C GLU A 626 -8.53 13.02 26.09
N ARG A 627 -9.64 12.53 25.54
CA ARG A 627 -9.90 12.67 24.11
C ARG A 627 -9.92 14.17 23.84
N PRO A 628 -9.06 14.67 22.97
CA PRO A 628 -9.05 16.10 22.70
C PRO A 628 -10.46 16.52 22.27
N LEU A 629 -10.99 17.56 22.91
CA LEU A 629 -12.34 18.10 22.67
C LEU A 629 -12.62 18.35 21.16
N LEU A 630 -11.56 18.58 20.38
CA LEU A 630 -11.60 18.77 18.92
C LEU A 630 -10.47 17.99 18.26
N PRO A 631 -10.63 16.67 17.98
CA PRO A 631 -9.58 15.84 17.37
C PRO A 631 -9.08 16.38 16.03
N LEU A 632 -9.97 16.94 15.20
CA LEU A 632 -9.62 17.56 13.92
C LEU A 632 -8.75 18.82 14.08
N TRP A 633 -8.96 19.57 15.15
CA TRP A 633 -8.14 20.76 15.44
C TRP A 633 -6.74 20.38 15.88
N HIS A 634 -6.62 19.34 16.71
CA HIS A 634 -5.32 18.80 17.12
C HIS A 634 -4.54 18.27 15.92
N GLU A 635 -5.19 17.51 15.04
CA GLU A 635 -4.58 17.04 13.79
C GLU A 635 -4.14 18.19 12.89
N PHE A 636 -4.96 19.22 12.75
CA PHE A 636 -4.60 20.41 12.00
C PHE A 636 -3.38 21.13 12.61
N GLN A 637 -3.33 21.28 13.93
CA GLN A 637 -2.17 21.87 14.62
C GLN A 637 -0.91 21.03 14.40
N GLN A 638 -0.99 19.72 14.47
CA GLN A 638 0.14 18.83 14.21
C GLN A 638 0.64 18.96 12.77
N ARG A 639 -0.26 19.02 11.78
CA ARG A 639 0.10 19.27 10.38
C ARG A 639 0.79 20.62 10.19
N VAL A 640 0.28 21.67 10.84
CA VAL A 640 0.91 23.00 10.80
C VAL A 640 2.29 22.96 11.45
N SER A 641 2.46 22.27 12.57
CA SER A 641 3.75 22.09 13.23
C SER A 641 4.76 21.38 12.34
N ASN A 642 4.38 20.23 11.73
CA ASN A 642 5.24 19.49 10.79
C ASN A 642 5.66 20.36 9.60
N TYR A 643 4.74 21.19 9.10
CA TYR A 643 5.01 22.10 8.00
C TYR A 643 5.96 23.23 8.41
N GLN A 644 5.83 23.77 9.62
CA GLN A 644 6.75 24.76 10.18
C GLN A 644 8.16 24.19 10.37
N GLN A 645 8.26 22.95 10.90
CA GLN A 645 9.54 22.25 11.01
C GLN A 645 10.20 22.07 9.64
N PHE A 646 9.43 21.62 8.64
CA PHE A 646 9.92 21.51 7.28
C PHE A 646 10.51 22.82 6.75
N LEU A 647 9.77 23.92 6.87
CA LEU A 647 10.27 25.24 6.44
C LEU A 647 11.50 25.69 7.24
N GLY A 648 11.54 25.36 8.53
CA GLY A 648 12.71 25.61 9.39
C GLY A 648 13.96 24.88 8.90
N HIS A 649 13.83 23.58 8.57
CA HIS A 649 14.93 22.79 8.00
C HIS A 649 15.43 23.35 6.68
N ILE A 650 14.51 23.72 5.77
CA ILE A 650 14.88 24.37 4.50
C ILE A 650 15.62 25.69 4.76
N GLY A 651 15.10 26.52 5.68
CA GLY A 651 15.75 27.79 6.08
C GLY A 651 17.16 27.57 6.61
N ASN A 652 17.35 26.61 7.51
CA ASN A 652 18.66 26.29 8.09
C ASN A 652 19.65 25.80 7.01
N CYS A 653 19.19 24.91 6.09
CA CYS A 653 20.03 24.45 4.98
C CYS A 653 20.48 25.61 4.06
N LEU A 654 19.57 26.55 3.74
CA LEU A 654 19.91 27.73 2.92
C LEU A 654 20.85 28.67 3.64
N LEU A 655 20.65 28.91 4.94
CA LEU A 655 21.54 29.76 5.75
C LEU A 655 22.95 29.16 5.82
N TYR A 656 23.05 27.85 5.98
CA TYR A 656 24.35 27.19 5.93
C TYR A 656 25.02 27.33 4.55
N LEU A 657 24.31 27.05 3.47
CA LEU A 657 24.90 27.09 2.12
C LEU A 657 25.28 28.48 1.64
N ILE A 658 24.59 29.54 2.12
CA ILE A 658 24.82 30.92 1.66
C ILE A 658 25.74 31.69 2.61
N TYR A 659 25.62 31.48 3.93
CA TYR A 659 26.27 32.26 4.96
C TYR A 659 27.15 31.44 5.91
N ASP A 660 27.29 30.10 5.66
CA ASP A 660 28.07 29.18 6.50
C ASP A 660 27.63 29.15 7.99
N VAL A 661 26.33 29.41 8.24
CA VAL A 661 25.75 29.34 9.59
C VAL A 661 25.62 27.89 10.01
N PRO A 662 26.22 27.47 11.16
CA PRO A 662 26.13 26.07 11.60
C PRO A 662 24.68 25.60 11.77
N ILE A 663 24.39 24.39 11.27
CA ILE A 663 23.06 23.82 11.38
C ILE A 663 22.94 23.12 12.74
N PRO A 664 21.88 23.40 13.53
CA PRO A 664 21.58 22.60 14.71
C PRO A 664 21.11 21.23 14.27
N LEU A 665 21.92 20.21 14.50
CA LEU A 665 21.54 18.80 14.25
C LEU A 665 20.98 18.19 15.52
N ALA A 666 19.92 17.43 15.39
CA ALA A 666 19.43 16.59 16.47
C ALA A 666 20.47 15.49 16.74
N VAL A 667 21.02 15.45 17.95
CA VAL A 667 21.92 14.38 18.38
C VAL A 667 21.04 13.27 18.94
N ARG A 668 21.06 12.12 18.29
CA ARG A 668 20.39 10.93 18.79
C ARG A 668 21.23 10.36 19.93
N GLU A 669 20.67 10.25 21.14
CA GLU A 669 21.28 9.47 22.21
C GLU A 669 21.30 8.01 21.75
N ARG A 670 22.49 7.42 21.70
CA ARG A 670 22.72 6.01 21.31
C ARG A 670 23.11 5.25 22.58
N ASP A 671 22.09 4.79 23.28
CA ASP A 671 22.28 3.83 24.39
C ASP A 671 22.59 2.43 23.87
#